data_b21592bfe52ad74408ca586a5e6f4387
#
_entry.id   b21592bfe52ad74408ca586a5e6f4387
#
_cell.length_a   1.000
_cell.length_b   1.000
_cell.length_c   1.000
_cell.angle_alpha   90.00
_cell.angle_beta   90.00
_cell.angle_gamma   90.00
#
_symmetry.space_group_name_H-M   'P 1'
#
loop_
_entity.id
_entity.type
_entity.pdbx_description
1 polymer ?
#
loop_
_entity_poly.entity_id
_entity_poly.type
_entity_poly.pdbx_seq_one_letter_code
_entity_poly.pdbx_strand_id
1 'polypeptide(L)'
;MAERVLDWEGGGILSAVRGPYSRPPGSLINYELETMATPTRVQAPAEVTPTREQLIQAYRAMYMARRLDDKEVLLKRQNRIFFQISGAGHEAVQVAAGLVFRPAHDWFYLYYRDRALALMLGVTAEQMLLGSVGAADDPASGGRQMPSHWANRELNIVSRSSATGTQYLQAAGCAQAYRYLNPESDEVTLVTSGEGATSEGEFWEAMNAACLESLPLVFLIQDNGYAISVPVEKQTAGGNLAQLLTGFPNLKRLEVDGTDVVASYGALMEAVAYARQRKGPALVLAKVTRPYSHSLSDDERSYKTKAERDAEAERDPILRFPEWLVSEGILDRQGLQVIVHEVDQEIQNATDRVLRADPPPKGSALQFLYSDSVNPTSAEFEAEPHFTGEARTMVDELNLTMHEEMRRNSRMIVFGEDVADCSREANLAEVKGKGGVFKTTAGLQIKFGSDRCFNSPLAEAGIIGRALGLAERGLKPVVEIQFFDYIWPAMMQLRAELATLRWRSNNGFSAPVVVRVAIGGYLNGGAIYHSQCGEVIFTHLPGLRVVMPSNALDACGLLRTAIRCDDPVMFLEHKRLYREPYNRSQHPGPDFTIPFGKASVVKSGQNLTVVTYGAVVQKMLQAALQVEQRNPDTTIEVIDLRTLSPYDWETIRTSVEKTSRVMIAHEDCLSWGYGAEIAARIASELFEHLDAPVGRVGALDTWVGYNPQLENEILPQVENLAAEAERLLQF
;
A
#
# COMPACT_ATOMS: atom_id res chain seq x y z
N MET A 1 -19.01 5.42 -50.82
CA MET A 1 -18.13 5.49 -51.99
C MET A 1 -16.81 4.82 -51.66
N ALA A 2 -16.71 3.59 -52.16
CA ALA A 2 -15.60 2.90 -52.81
C ALA A 2 -14.29 2.80 -51.99
N GLU A 3 -14.08 1.67 -51.36
CA GLU A 3 -13.16 0.55 -51.71
C GLU A 3 -11.92 0.94 -52.51
N ARG A 4 -10.73 0.63 -51.95
CA ARG A 4 -9.62 0.06 -52.71
C ARG A 4 -8.79 -0.87 -51.83
N VAL A 5 -8.91 -2.15 -52.14
CA VAL A 5 -8.00 -3.27 -51.87
C VAL A 5 -6.72 -3.03 -52.68
N LEU A 6 -5.56 -3.28 -52.12
CA LEU A 6 -4.33 -3.54 -52.86
C LEU A 6 -3.66 -4.78 -52.30
N ASP A 7 -3.75 -5.85 -53.10
CA ASP A 7 -2.91 -7.05 -53.05
C ASP A 7 -1.43 -6.71 -53.25
N TRP A 8 -0.56 -7.42 -52.57
CA TRP A 8 0.83 -7.52 -52.94
C TRP A 8 1.30 -8.97 -52.80
N GLU A 9 1.42 -9.61 -53.97
CA GLU A 9 2.13 -10.85 -54.19
C GLU A 9 3.61 -10.56 -54.51
N GLY A 10 4.49 -11.43 -54.04
CA GLY A 10 5.63 -11.85 -54.83
C GLY A 10 7.04 -11.67 -54.28
N GLY A 11 7.67 -12.78 -53.90
CA GLY A 11 8.98 -13.12 -54.39
C GLY A 11 10.16 -13.05 -53.41
N GLY A 12 10.41 -14.14 -52.69
CA GLY A 12 11.62 -14.91 -52.51
C GLY A 12 12.99 -14.25 -52.28
N ILE A 13 13.70 -14.66 -51.25
CA ILE A 13 15.00 -15.34 -51.29
C ILE A 13 15.30 -15.90 -49.89
N LEU A 14 15.36 -17.24 -49.78
CA LEU A 14 15.88 -17.98 -48.64
C LEU A 14 17.42 -18.01 -48.74
N SER A 15 18.11 -17.61 -47.67
CA SER A 15 19.44 -18.15 -47.41
C SER A 15 19.51 -18.76 -46.02
N ALA A 16 19.74 -20.05 -45.99
CA ALA A 16 19.81 -20.90 -44.82
C ALA A 16 21.13 -20.69 -44.05
N VAL A 17 21.02 -20.51 -42.72
CA VAL A 17 22.13 -20.84 -41.82
C VAL A 17 21.70 -22.03 -40.99
N ARG A 18 22.36 -23.17 -41.24
CA ARG A 18 22.24 -24.42 -40.46
C ARG A 18 23.08 -24.32 -39.21
N GLY A 19 22.51 -24.54 -38.04
CA GLY A 19 23.18 -24.92 -36.80
C GLY A 19 22.67 -26.29 -36.34
N PRO A 20 23.47 -27.11 -35.66
CA PRO A 20 23.30 -28.57 -35.62
C PRO A 20 22.49 -29.04 -34.42
N TYR A 21 21.24 -29.42 -34.59
CA TYR A 21 20.53 -30.40 -33.75
C TYR A 21 19.35 -30.99 -34.53
N SER A 22 19.67 -32.04 -35.31
CA SER A 22 18.67 -32.92 -35.90
C SER A 22 18.32 -34.03 -34.91
N ARG A 23 17.08 -34.17 -34.50
CA ARG A 23 16.49 -35.41 -33.99
C ARG A 23 15.53 -35.97 -35.02
N PRO A 24 15.47 -37.28 -35.17
CA PRO A 24 14.63 -37.93 -36.16
C PRO A 24 13.16 -38.00 -35.73
N PRO A 25 12.22 -38.08 -36.67
CA PRO A 25 10.81 -38.21 -36.36
C PRO A 25 10.44 -39.66 -36.05
N GLY A 26 9.69 -39.87 -34.97
CA GLY A 26 8.98 -41.13 -34.75
C GLY A 26 9.26 -41.80 -33.41
N SER A 27 8.52 -41.38 -32.37
CA SER A 27 8.02 -42.29 -31.34
C SER A 27 6.87 -41.60 -30.61
N LEU A 28 5.69 -42.11 -30.85
CA LEU A 28 4.49 -41.84 -30.05
C LEU A 28 4.77 -42.40 -28.65
N ILE A 29 4.91 -41.51 -27.67
CA ILE A 29 4.92 -41.91 -26.26
C ILE A 29 3.46 -42.05 -25.86
N ASN A 30 3.00 -43.28 -25.70
CA ASN A 30 1.77 -43.62 -25.03
C ASN A 30 1.92 -43.21 -23.55
N TYR A 31 1.20 -42.18 -23.13
CA TYR A 31 0.94 -41.96 -21.71
C TYR A 31 -0.11 -42.98 -21.28
N GLU A 32 0.32 -44.02 -20.61
CA GLU A 32 -0.54 -44.82 -19.78
C GLU A 32 -1.04 -43.93 -18.65
N LEU A 33 -2.38 -43.75 -18.60
CA LEU A 33 -3.08 -43.18 -17.48
C LEU A 33 -2.90 -44.12 -16.28
N GLU A 34 -1.85 -43.90 -15.49
CA GLU A 34 -1.83 -44.43 -14.14
C GLU A 34 -3.01 -43.83 -13.38
N THR A 35 -3.84 -44.69 -12.91
CA THR A 35 -5.00 -44.38 -12.04
C THR A 35 -4.53 -43.50 -10.90
N MET A 36 -4.95 -42.23 -10.92
CA MET A 36 -4.74 -41.30 -9.81
C MET A 36 -5.29 -41.92 -8.54
N ALA A 37 -4.41 -42.15 -7.58
CA ALA A 37 -4.78 -42.53 -6.23
C ALA A 37 -5.81 -41.52 -5.68
N THR A 38 -6.91 -42.04 -5.17
CA THR A 38 -7.93 -41.28 -4.45
C THR A 38 -7.26 -40.38 -3.42
N PRO A 39 -7.57 -39.08 -3.34
CA PRO A 39 -6.96 -38.20 -2.36
C PRO A 39 -7.18 -38.77 -0.98
N THR A 40 -6.12 -39.04 -0.27
CA THR A 40 -6.12 -39.51 1.10
C THR A 40 -6.80 -38.44 1.94
N ARG A 41 -8.00 -38.76 2.43
CA ARG A 41 -8.75 -37.96 3.40
C ARG A 41 -7.80 -37.74 4.58
N VAL A 42 -7.34 -36.52 4.81
CA VAL A 42 -6.58 -36.20 6.01
C VAL A 42 -7.55 -36.36 7.17
N GLN A 43 -7.42 -37.47 7.89
CA GLN A 43 -8.12 -37.64 9.17
C GLN A 43 -7.54 -36.60 10.11
N ALA A 44 -8.36 -35.68 10.60
CA ALA A 44 -8.01 -34.83 11.72
C ALA A 44 -7.55 -35.72 12.90
N PRO A 45 -6.54 -35.30 13.66
CA PRO A 45 -6.15 -36.03 14.86
C PRO A 45 -7.38 -36.18 15.76
N ALA A 46 -7.64 -37.36 16.28
CA ALA A 46 -8.86 -37.76 16.97
C ALA A 46 -9.18 -37.00 18.28
N GLU A 47 -8.41 -35.96 18.63
CA GLU A 47 -8.49 -35.24 19.92
C GLU A 47 -8.85 -33.75 19.84
N VAL A 48 -9.07 -33.16 18.65
CA VAL A 48 -9.29 -31.71 18.55
C VAL A 48 -10.62 -31.41 17.87
N THR A 49 -11.72 -31.70 18.58
CA THR A 49 -13.07 -31.29 18.18
C THR A 49 -13.52 -30.09 19.01
N PRO A 50 -14.32 -29.16 18.45
CA PRO A 50 -14.92 -28.09 19.25
C PRO A 50 -15.80 -28.62 20.37
N THR A 51 -15.84 -27.92 21.52
CA THR A 51 -16.76 -28.27 22.60
C THR A 51 -18.22 -28.04 22.19
N ARG A 52 -19.15 -28.60 22.94
CA ARG A 52 -20.60 -28.39 22.73
C ARG A 52 -20.95 -26.90 22.73
N GLU A 53 -20.42 -26.15 23.66
CA GLU A 53 -20.64 -24.70 23.79
C GLU A 53 -20.08 -23.94 22.59
N GLN A 54 -18.88 -24.29 22.11
CA GLN A 54 -18.27 -23.73 20.91
C GLN A 54 -19.10 -24.00 19.64
N LEU A 55 -19.66 -25.21 19.51
CA LEU A 55 -20.51 -25.56 18.37
C LEU A 55 -21.83 -24.77 18.38
N ILE A 56 -22.42 -24.56 19.56
CA ILE A 56 -23.61 -23.71 19.72
C ILE A 56 -23.32 -22.26 19.40
N GLN A 57 -22.19 -21.74 19.89
CA GLN A 57 -21.72 -20.39 19.57
C GLN A 57 -21.48 -20.21 18.05
N ALA A 58 -20.85 -21.20 17.41
CA ALA A 58 -20.64 -21.22 15.97
C ALA A 58 -21.96 -21.12 15.19
N TYR A 59 -22.96 -21.92 15.54
CA TYR A 59 -24.29 -21.86 14.91
C TYR A 59 -24.93 -20.47 15.09
N ARG A 60 -24.91 -19.92 16.32
CA ARG A 60 -25.47 -18.59 16.59
C ARG A 60 -24.79 -17.52 15.68
N ALA A 61 -23.48 -17.56 15.57
CA ALA A 61 -22.74 -16.59 14.73
C ALA A 61 -22.98 -16.80 13.23
N MET A 62 -23.07 -18.05 12.75
CA MET A 62 -23.44 -18.33 11.35
C MET A 62 -24.85 -17.81 11.04
N TYR A 63 -25.81 -18.08 11.90
CA TYR A 63 -27.19 -17.63 11.74
C TYR A 63 -27.25 -16.08 11.80
N MET A 64 -26.56 -15.44 12.74
CA MET A 64 -26.46 -14.00 12.85
C MET A 64 -25.89 -13.38 11.56
N ALA A 65 -24.81 -13.94 11.02
CA ALA A 65 -24.17 -13.45 9.79
C ALA A 65 -25.15 -13.49 8.60
N ARG A 66 -25.86 -14.61 8.41
CA ARG A 66 -26.84 -14.79 7.34
C ARG A 66 -28.03 -13.82 7.48
N ARG A 67 -28.53 -13.65 8.69
CA ARG A 67 -29.67 -12.76 8.95
C ARG A 67 -29.31 -11.29 8.80
N LEU A 68 -28.04 -10.91 9.08
CA LEU A 68 -27.54 -9.58 8.77
C LEU A 68 -27.45 -9.34 7.26
N ASP A 69 -26.97 -10.31 6.48
CA ASP A 69 -27.00 -10.24 5.01
C ASP A 69 -28.43 -10.02 4.49
N ASP A 70 -29.40 -10.82 4.96
CA ASP A 70 -30.81 -10.68 4.57
C ASP A 70 -31.39 -9.30 4.96
N LYS A 71 -31.03 -8.81 6.15
CA LYS A 71 -31.46 -7.49 6.63
C LYS A 71 -30.89 -6.39 5.74
N GLU A 72 -29.61 -6.45 5.40
CA GLU A 72 -28.98 -5.48 4.50
C GLU A 72 -29.58 -5.52 3.08
N VAL A 73 -29.90 -6.72 2.55
CA VAL A 73 -30.63 -6.85 1.28
C VAL A 73 -31.97 -6.14 1.34
N LEU A 74 -32.71 -6.28 2.46
CA LEU A 74 -33.97 -5.58 2.67
C LEU A 74 -33.78 -4.06 2.75
N LEU A 75 -32.81 -3.59 3.54
CA LEU A 75 -32.50 -2.18 3.70
C LEU A 75 -32.04 -1.53 2.38
N LYS A 76 -31.29 -2.27 1.55
CA LYS A 76 -30.90 -1.81 0.21
C LYS A 76 -32.12 -1.63 -0.70
N ARG A 77 -33.09 -2.59 -0.69
CA ARG A 77 -34.33 -2.47 -1.45
C ARG A 77 -35.19 -1.29 -0.99
N GLN A 78 -35.06 -0.89 0.27
CA GLN A 78 -35.71 0.28 0.85
C GLN A 78 -34.91 1.59 0.63
N ASN A 79 -33.80 1.57 -0.09
CA ASN A 79 -32.87 2.69 -0.28
C ASN A 79 -32.33 3.31 1.03
N ARG A 80 -32.19 2.47 2.08
CA ARG A 80 -31.63 2.88 3.37
C ARG A 80 -30.10 2.68 3.42
N ILE A 81 -29.58 1.79 2.59
CA ILE A 81 -28.14 1.56 2.38
C ILE A 81 -27.84 1.52 0.88
N PHE A 82 -26.57 1.71 0.50
CA PHE A 82 -26.16 1.87 -0.90
C PHE A 82 -25.32 0.71 -1.44
N PHE A 83 -24.75 -0.10 -0.57
CA PHE A 83 -23.92 -1.24 -0.93
C PHE A 83 -24.25 -2.44 -0.03
N GLN A 84 -24.15 -3.65 -0.58
CA GLN A 84 -24.24 -4.91 0.18
C GLN A 84 -23.48 -6.01 -0.57
N ILE A 85 -22.75 -6.81 0.18
CA ILE A 85 -22.07 -8.00 -0.31
C ILE A 85 -22.19 -9.10 0.74
N SER A 86 -22.64 -10.29 0.33
CA SER A 86 -22.99 -11.38 1.24
C SER A 86 -21.78 -12.27 1.56
N GLY A 87 -21.73 -12.75 2.81
CA GLY A 87 -20.86 -13.83 3.28
C GLY A 87 -21.51 -15.22 3.19
N ALA A 88 -22.72 -15.34 2.62
CA ALA A 88 -23.47 -16.59 2.54
C ALA A 88 -22.65 -17.73 1.91
N GLY A 89 -22.68 -18.89 2.57
CA GLY A 89 -21.97 -20.09 2.16
C GLY A 89 -20.52 -20.21 2.65
N HIS A 90 -19.98 -19.13 3.25
CA HIS A 90 -18.62 -19.07 3.80
C HIS A 90 -18.60 -19.21 5.34
N GLU A 91 -19.75 -19.17 6.00
CA GLU A 91 -19.87 -19.01 7.44
C GLU A 91 -19.17 -20.14 8.23
N ALA A 92 -19.20 -21.37 7.74
CA ALA A 92 -18.68 -22.52 8.49
C ALA A 92 -17.17 -22.44 8.75
N VAL A 93 -16.35 -22.18 7.73
CA VAL A 93 -14.91 -21.99 7.91
C VAL A 93 -14.59 -20.71 8.70
N GLN A 94 -15.42 -19.68 8.58
CA GLN A 94 -15.25 -18.41 9.28
C GLN A 94 -15.47 -18.57 10.79
N VAL A 95 -16.53 -19.27 11.22
CA VAL A 95 -16.75 -19.52 12.65
C VAL A 95 -15.69 -20.46 13.20
N ALA A 96 -15.24 -21.44 12.42
CA ALA A 96 -14.13 -22.30 12.81
C ALA A 96 -12.84 -21.49 13.03
N ALA A 97 -12.55 -20.52 12.16
CA ALA A 97 -11.43 -19.59 12.36
C ALA A 97 -11.59 -18.78 13.65
N GLY A 98 -12.78 -18.22 13.90
CA GLY A 98 -13.05 -17.46 15.11
C GLY A 98 -12.92 -18.27 16.40
N LEU A 99 -13.11 -19.60 16.36
CA LEU A 99 -12.87 -20.49 17.51
C LEU A 99 -11.38 -20.78 17.77
N VAL A 100 -10.52 -20.65 16.75
CA VAL A 100 -9.11 -21.00 16.81
C VAL A 100 -8.22 -19.80 17.10
N PHE A 101 -8.50 -18.67 16.49
CA PHE A 101 -7.73 -17.45 16.67
C PHE A 101 -8.16 -16.68 17.92
N ARG A 102 -7.24 -15.88 18.47
CA ARG A 102 -7.43 -15.14 19.71
C ARG A 102 -7.56 -13.64 19.43
N PRO A 103 -8.76 -13.03 19.52
CA PRO A 103 -8.92 -11.58 19.34
C PRO A 103 -8.06 -10.80 20.35
N ALA A 104 -7.63 -9.60 20.00
CA ALA A 104 -6.73 -8.73 20.77
C ALA A 104 -5.32 -9.31 21.04
N HIS A 105 -5.04 -10.55 20.59
CA HIS A 105 -3.73 -11.18 20.67
C HIS A 105 -3.15 -11.46 19.28
N ASP A 106 -3.92 -12.16 18.44
CA ASP A 106 -3.59 -12.38 17.03
C ASP A 106 -3.98 -11.15 16.20
N TRP A 107 -3.48 -11.06 14.96
CA TRP A 107 -3.75 -9.94 14.05
C TRP A 107 -4.53 -10.40 12.84
N PHE A 108 -5.46 -9.57 12.33
CA PHE A 108 -6.44 -9.97 11.34
C PHE A 108 -6.49 -8.99 10.16
N TYR A 109 -6.30 -9.53 8.94
CA TYR A 109 -6.49 -8.86 7.67
C TYR A 109 -7.64 -9.55 6.93
N LEU A 110 -8.87 -9.17 7.29
CA LEU A 110 -10.10 -9.81 6.83
C LEU A 110 -10.51 -9.31 5.43
N TYR A 111 -11.26 -10.12 4.69
CA TYR A 111 -11.88 -9.64 3.47
C TYR A 111 -13.40 -9.45 3.63
N TYR A 112 -14.05 -8.84 2.66
CA TYR A 112 -15.41 -8.34 2.81
C TYR A 112 -16.48 -9.41 3.12
N ARG A 113 -16.24 -10.69 2.79
CA ARG A 113 -17.20 -11.77 3.13
C ARG A 113 -17.05 -12.30 4.55
N ASP A 114 -16.04 -11.91 5.30
CA ASP A 114 -15.70 -12.47 6.62
C ASP A 114 -16.63 -12.00 7.75
N ARG A 115 -17.91 -11.85 7.46
CA ARG A 115 -18.91 -11.39 8.43
C ARG A 115 -18.99 -12.31 9.65
N ALA A 116 -19.10 -13.63 9.45
CA ALA A 116 -19.20 -14.58 10.55
C ALA A 116 -17.89 -14.63 11.36
N LEU A 117 -16.74 -14.49 10.73
CA LEU A 117 -15.45 -14.39 11.43
C LEU A 117 -15.38 -13.10 12.27
N ALA A 118 -15.75 -11.95 11.70
CA ALA A 118 -15.75 -10.67 12.43
C ALA A 118 -16.68 -10.73 13.66
N LEU A 119 -17.86 -11.35 13.56
CA LEU A 119 -18.76 -11.62 14.70
C LEU A 119 -18.08 -12.48 15.77
N MET A 120 -17.43 -13.57 15.37
CA MET A 120 -16.73 -14.47 16.30
C MET A 120 -15.54 -13.78 16.99
N LEU A 121 -14.90 -12.83 16.33
CA LEU A 121 -13.82 -12.02 16.91
C LEU A 121 -14.32 -10.93 17.87
N GLY A 122 -15.64 -10.64 17.89
CA GLY A 122 -16.25 -9.70 18.83
C GLY A 122 -16.85 -8.44 18.20
N VAL A 123 -16.86 -8.30 16.88
CA VAL A 123 -17.62 -7.22 16.21
C VAL A 123 -19.12 -7.51 16.37
N THR A 124 -19.90 -6.53 16.79
CA THR A 124 -21.34 -6.71 17.07
C THR A 124 -22.20 -6.48 15.82
N ALA A 125 -23.42 -7.04 15.82
CA ALA A 125 -24.42 -6.81 14.78
C ALA A 125 -24.73 -5.30 14.62
N GLU A 126 -24.79 -4.56 15.72
CA GLU A 126 -25.03 -3.11 15.71
C GLU A 126 -23.89 -2.36 15.02
N GLN A 127 -22.62 -2.66 15.34
CA GLN A 127 -21.45 -2.06 14.69
C GLN A 127 -21.45 -2.33 13.18
N MET A 128 -21.79 -3.55 12.75
CA MET A 128 -21.89 -3.89 11.33
C MET A 128 -22.97 -3.06 10.61
N LEU A 129 -24.12 -2.91 11.24
CA LEU A 129 -25.23 -2.12 10.69
C LEU A 129 -24.95 -0.62 10.69
N LEU A 130 -24.22 -0.07 11.70
CA LEU A 130 -23.72 1.32 11.69
C LEU A 130 -22.84 1.59 10.46
N GLY A 131 -21.93 0.67 10.16
CA GLY A 131 -21.11 0.73 8.92
C GLY A 131 -21.98 0.66 7.66
N SER A 132 -23.04 -0.18 7.67
CA SER A 132 -23.93 -0.32 6.51
C SER A 132 -24.73 0.92 6.17
N VAL A 133 -25.17 1.69 7.19
CA VAL A 133 -25.87 2.98 6.99
C VAL A 133 -24.91 4.15 6.85
N GLY A 134 -23.61 3.96 7.08
CA GLY A 134 -22.60 5.01 7.04
C GLY A 134 -22.75 6.03 8.17
N ALA A 135 -23.06 5.57 9.38
CA ALA A 135 -23.28 6.42 10.55
C ALA A 135 -21.99 7.09 11.04
N ALA A 136 -22.13 8.23 11.73
CA ALA A 136 -21.00 8.89 12.42
C ALA A 136 -20.37 8.00 13.49
N ASP A 137 -21.21 7.23 14.19
CA ASP A 137 -20.81 6.31 15.27
C ASP A 137 -20.31 4.93 14.77
N ASP A 138 -20.14 4.76 13.45
CA ASP A 138 -19.47 3.56 12.91
C ASP A 138 -18.02 3.46 13.44
N PRO A 139 -17.70 2.49 14.32
CA PRO A 139 -16.37 2.42 14.93
C PRO A 139 -15.27 2.03 13.93
N ALA A 140 -15.65 1.43 12.79
CA ALA A 140 -14.69 1.00 11.78
C ALA A 140 -14.21 2.16 10.91
N SER A 141 -15.10 3.12 10.57
CA SER A 141 -14.79 4.14 9.59
C SER A 141 -15.43 5.53 9.83
N GLY A 142 -16.37 5.64 10.75
CA GLY A 142 -17.15 6.88 10.89
C GLY A 142 -17.87 7.27 9.60
N GLY A 143 -18.37 6.28 8.86
CA GLY A 143 -19.07 6.46 7.59
C GLY A 143 -18.18 6.77 6.38
N ARG A 144 -16.82 6.61 6.48
CA ARG A 144 -15.89 6.92 5.39
C ARG A 144 -15.62 5.71 4.47
N GLN A 145 -15.65 4.50 5.02
CA GLN A 145 -15.38 3.28 4.27
C GLN A 145 -16.68 2.59 3.83
N MET A 146 -16.59 1.76 2.81
CA MET A 146 -17.69 0.90 2.38
C MET A 146 -18.05 -0.13 3.47
N PRO A 147 -19.33 -0.55 3.56
CA PRO A 147 -19.73 -1.65 4.43
C PRO A 147 -18.90 -2.92 4.18
N SER A 148 -18.80 -3.77 5.18
CA SER A 148 -18.06 -5.04 5.13
C SER A 148 -16.55 -4.90 4.92
N HIS A 149 -15.99 -3.71 5.13
CA HIS A 149 -14.55 -3.46 5.21
C HIS A 149 -14.16 -3.34 6.69
N TRP A 150 -14.08 -4.49 7.33
CA TRP A 150 -13.95 -4.62 8.78
C TRP A 150 -12.73 -3.88 9.32
N ALA A 151 -12.88 -3.18 10.42
CA ALA A 151 -11.79 -2.59 11.20
C ALA A 151 -12.19 -2.51 12.67
N ASN A 152 -11.28 -2.91 13.54
CA ASN A 152 -11.43 -2.73 14.98
C ASN A 152 -10.06 -2.79 15.65
N ARG A 153 -9.60 -1.66 16.17
CA ARG A 153 -8.26 -1.53 16.78
C ARG A 153 -8.10 -2.40 18.01
N GLU A 154 -9.12 -2.49 18.85
CA GLU A 154 -9.06 -3.25 20.11
C GLU A 154 -9.00 -4.76 19.87
N LEU A 155 -9.55 -5.23 18.76
CA LEU A 155 -9.55 -6.63 18.35
C LEU A 155 -8.38 -6.98 17.42
N ASN A 156 -7.49 -6.03 17.08
CA ASN A 156 -6.45 -6.18 16.08
C ASN A 156 -6.96 -6.52 14.67
N ILE A 157 -8.18 -6.08 14.32
CA ILE A 157 -8.71 -6.18 12.96
C ILE A 157 -8.30 -4.93 12.20
N VAL A 158 -7.37 -5.07 11.27
CA VAL A 158 -6.82 -3.94 10.51
C VAL A 158 -7.77 -3.53 9.38
N SER A 159 -7.94 -2.21 9.20
CA SER A 159 -8.75 -1.67 8.12
C SER A 159 -8.16 -2.01 6.76
N ARG A 160 -8.93 -2.68 5.91
CA ARG A 160 -8.52 -3.02 4.55
C ARG A 160 -9.20 -2.13 3.50
N SER A 161 -8.67 -2.10 2.28
CA SER A 161 -9.30 -1.48 1.12
C SER A 161 -10.12 -2.49 0.29
N SER A 162 -10.80 -2.00 -0.74
CA SER A 162 -11.48 -2.84 -1.73
C SER A 162 -10.54 -3.36 -2.82
N ALA A 163 -9.34 -2.82 -2.93
CA ALA A 163 -8.33 -3.35 -3.85
C ALA A 163 -7.97 -4.76 -3.41
N THR A 164 -8.36 -5.74 -4.22
CA THR A 164 -8.28 -7.16 -3.87
C THR A 164 -6.83 -7.62 -3.87
N GLY A 165 -6.40 -8.30 -2.80
CA GLY A 165 -5.04 -8.87 -2.69
C GLY A 165 -4.03 -7.98 -1.95
N THR A 166 -4.25 -6.67 -1.84
CA THR A 166 -3.31 -5.73 -1.20
C THR A 166 -2.97 -6.09 0.24
N GLN A 167 -3.93 -6.66 0.98
CA GLN A 167 -3.78 -7.04 2.40
C GLN A 167 -2.73 -8.14 2.65
N TYR A 168 -2.35 -8.92 1.66
CA TYR A 168 -1.36 -9.99 1.85
C TYR A 168 0.01 -9.45 2.27
N LEU A 169 0.46 -8.38 1.62
CA LEU A 169 1.76 -7.76 1.91
C LEU A 169 1.78 -7.09 3.28
N GLN A 170 0.68 -6.43 3.65
CA GLN A 170 0.52 -5.82 4.97
C GLN A 170 0.53 -6.90 6.07
N ALA A 171 -0.20 -7.99 5.85
CA ALA A 171 -0.19 -9.13 6.77
C ALA A 171 1.19 -9.75 6.94
N ALA A 172 2.00 -9.83 5.87
CA ALA A 172 3.38 -10.30 5.96
C ALA A 172 4.25 -9.36 6.82
N GLY A 173 4.11 -8.05 6.64
CA GLY A 173 4.80 -7.06 7.47
C GLY A 173 4.36 -7.11 8.94
N CYS A 174 3.06 -7.22 9.19
CA CYS A 174 2.50 -7.40 10.53
C CYS A 174 3.02 -8.67 11.20
N ALA A 175 3.04 -9.79 10.47
CA ALA A 175 3.58 -11.05 10.95
C ALA A 175 5.09 -10.98 11.26
N GLN A 176 5.84 -10.13 10.55
CA GLN A 176 7.26 -9.92 10.83
C GLN A 176 7.50 -9.09 12.11
N ALA A 177 6.57 -8.20 12.46
CA ALA A 177 6.73 -7.23 13.53
C ALA A 177 6.97 -7.84 14.92
N TYR A 178 6.52 -9.07 15.17
CA TYR A 178 6.72 -9.73 16.46
C TYR A 178 8.21 -9.80 16.86
N ARG A 179 9.12 -9.98 15.89
CA ARG A 179 10.58 -10.08 16.12
C ARG A 179 11.14 -8.87 16.82
N TYR A 180 10.54 -7.70 16.60
CA TYR A 180 10.99 -6.43 17.15
C TYR A 180 10.25 -5.99 18.40
N LEU A 181 8.98 -6.37 18.51
CA LEU A 181 8.09 -5.88 19.56
C LEU A 181 7.96 -6.84 20.71
N ASN A 182 7.81 -8.13 20.43
CA ASN A 182 7.68 -9.18 21.44
C ASN A 182 8.10 -10.54 20.86
N PRO A 183 9.42 -10.82 20.78
CA PRO A 183 9.93 -12.08 20.20
C PRO A 183 9.42 -13.36 20.88
N GLU A 184 9.04 -13.27 22.15
CA GLU A 184 8.50 -14.40 22.95
C GLU A 184 7.00 -14.60 22.74
N SER A 185 6.31 -13.68 22.05
CA SER A 185 4.88 -13.83 21.78
C SER A 185 4.62 -15.02 20.85
N ASP A 186 3.55 -15.75 21.11
CA ASP A 186 3.05 -16.81 20.25
C ASP A 186 1.98 -16.31 19.25
N GLU A 187 1.82 -15.00 19.12
CA GLU A 187 0.85 -14.38 18.20
C GLU A 187 1.05 -14.86 16.76
N VAL A 188 -0.02 -14.91 16.00
CA VAL A 188 -0.01 -15.18 14.56
C VAL A 188 -0.81 -14.11 13.84
N THR A 189 -0.54 -13.94 12.55
CA THR A 189 -1.34 -13.08 11.69
C THR A 189 -2.21 -13.93 10.77
N LEU A 190 -3.50 -13.63 10.69
CA LEU A 190 -4.43 -14.22 9.74
C LEU A 190 -4.67 -13.24 8.60
N VAL A 191 -4.52 -13.71 7.36
CA VAL A 191 -4.98 -13.00 6.17
C VAL A 191 -5.98 -13.86 5.42
N THR A 192 -7.11 -13.27 5.04
CA THR A 192 -8.20 -13.98 4.37
C THR A 192 -8.51 -13.37 3.00
N SER A 193 -8.97 -14.21 2.08
CA SER A 193 -9.47 -13.77 0.76
C SER A 193 -10.31 -14.85 0.09
N GLY A 194 -10.93 -14.50 -1.04
CA GLY A 194 -11.39 -15.47 -2.03
C GLY A 194 -10.23 -15.94 -2.93
N GLU A 195 -10.44 -17.02 -3.67
CA GLU A 195 -9.46 -17.62 -4.58
C GLU A 195 -9.03 -16.66 -5.72
N GLY A 196 -9.94 -15.82 -6.21
CA GLY A 196 -9.63 -14.87 -7.29
C GLY A 196 -8.56 -13.85 -6.91
N ALA A 197 -8.46 -13.48 -5.63
CA ALA A 197 -7.46 -12.55 -5.14
C ALA A 197 -6.03 -13.11 -5.22
N THR A 198 -5.87 -14.42 -5.30
CA THR A 198 -4.54 -15.06 -5.40
C THR A 198 -3.90 -14.92 -6.78
N SER A 199 -4.61 -14.35 -7.75
CA SER A 199 -4.06 -13.96 -9.05
C SER A 199 -3.25 -12.67 -9.00
N GLU A 200 -3.43 -11.83 -7.96
CA GLU A 200 -2.69 -10.59 -7.78
C GLU A 200 -1.21 -10.86 -7.43
N GLY A 201 -0.33 -9.99 -7.94
CA GLY A 201 1.12 -10.09 -7.68
C GLY A 201 1.47 -10.05 -6.20
N GLU A 202 0.73 -9.26 -5.42
CA GLU A 202 0.89 -9.11 -3.97
C GLU A 202 0.76 -10.45 -3.20
N PHE A 203 -0.08 -11.38 -3.69
CA PHE A 203 -0.17 -12.72 -3.10
C PHE A 203 1.17 -13.47 -3.23
N TRP A 204 1.77 -13.47 -4.42
CA TRP A 204 3.00 -14.19 -4.72
C TRP A 204 4.20 -13.57 -4.01
N GLU A 205 4.28 -12.26 -3.96
CA GLU A 205 5.32 -11.54 -3.22
C GLU A 205 5.21 -11.81 -1.70
N ALA A 206 3.99 -11.76 -1.13
CA ALA A 206 3.75 -12.06 0.27
C ALA A 206 4.05 -13.53 0.61
N MET A 207 3.67 -14.47 -0.25
CA MET A 207 3.95 -15.89 -0.09
C MET A 207 5.46 -16.15 -0.10
N ASN A 208 6.18 -15.55 -1.06
CA ASN A 208 7.64 -15.66 -1.13
C ASN A 208 8.31 -15.10 0.12
N ALA A 209 7.93 -13.89 0.55
CA ALA A 209 8.49 -13.27 1.75
C ALA A 209 8.18 -14.08 3.02
N ALA A 210 6.95 -14.57 3.15
CA ALA A 210 6.53 -15.36 4.31
C ALA A 210 7.29 -16.68 4.41
N CYS A 211 7.50 -17.38 3.30
CA CYS A 211 8.27 -18.61 3.26
C CYS A 211 9.76 -18.38 3.47
N LEU A 212 10.32 -17.33 2.84
CA LEU A 212 11.74 -16.96 2.97
C LEU A 212 12.12 -16.68 4.43
N GLU A 213 11.25 -15.96 5.13
CA GLU A 213 11.49 -15.51 6.50
C GLU A 213 10.79 -16.38 7.57
N SER A 214 10.11 -17.47 7.17
CA SER A 214 9.34 -18.35 8.07
C SER A 214 8.38 -17.58 8.99
N LEU A 215 7.60 -16.64 8.40
CA LEU A 215 6.72 -15.77 9.15
C LEU A 215 5.52 -16.53 9.76
N PRO A 216 5.05 -16.16 10.96
CA PRO A 216 3.86 -16.74 11.59
C PRO A 216 2.57 -16.20 10.94
N LEU A 217 2.38 -16.51 9.66
CA LEU A 217 1.29 -16.03 8.82
C LEU A 217 0.41 -17.19 8.35
N VAL A 218 -0.89 -17.06 8.56
CA VAL A 218 -1.88 -18.02 8.06
C VAL A 218 -2.69 -17.39 6.95
N PHE A 219 -2.64 -17.98 5.76
CA PHE A 219 -3.47 -17.63 4.61
C PHE A 219 -4.70 -18.50 4.61
N LEU A 220 -5.89 -17.93 4.82
CA LEU A 220 -7.16 -18.62 4.67
C LEU A 220 -7.82 -18.20 3.35
N ILE A 221 -7.75 -19.08 2.36
CA ILE A 221 -8.32 -18.86 1.03
C ILE A 221 -9.66 -19.57 0.96
N GLN A 222 -10.74 -18.81 0.83
CA GLN A 222 -12.12 -19.28 0.78
C GLN A 222 -12.54 -19.40 -0.69
N ASP A 223 -12.35 -20.60 -1.24
CA ASP A 223 -12.56 -20.91 -2.65
C ASP A 223 -14.04 -21.31 -2.89
N ASN A 224 -14.80 -20.38 -3.45
CA ASN A 224 -16.18 -20.61 -3.88
C ASN A 224 -16.32 -20.93 -5.38
N GLY A 225 -15.19 -21.13 -6.06
CA GLY A 225 -15.12 -21.49 -7.46
C GLY A 225 -15.22 -20.32 -8.45
N TYR A 226 -15.50 -19.09 -8.00
CA TYR A 226 -15.75 -17.95 -8.89
C TYR A 226 -15.19 -16.62 -8.37
N ALA A 227 -14.38 -15.96 -9.17
CA ALA A 227 -14.05 -14.54 -9.03
C ALA A 227 -15.08 -13.71 -9.82
N ILE A 228 -16.10 -13.19 -9.16
CA ILE A 228 -17.31 -12.61 -9.77
C ILE A 228 -17.99 -13.65 -10.69
N SER A 229 -17.75 -13.60 -12.00
CA SER A 229 -18.27 -14.52 -13.03
C SER A 229 -17.19 -15.42 -13.65
N VAL A 230 -15.93 -15.26 -13.24
CA VAL A 230 -14.81 -16.01 -13.83
C VAL A 230 -14.50 -17.23 -12.95
N PRO A 231 -14.63 -18.47 -13.48
CA PRO A 231 -14.44 -19.68 -12.70
C PRO A 231 -12.95 -19.91 -12.38
N VAL A 232 -12.69 -20.68 -11.30
CA VAL A 232 -11.35 -20.89 -10.74
C VAL A 232 -10.35 -21.48 -11.75
N GLU A 233 -10.79 -22.33 -12.68
CA GLU A 233 -9.92 -22.90 -13.73
C GLU A 233 -9.47 -21.87 -14.77
N LYS A 234 -10.02 -20.65 -14.75
CA LYS A 234 -9.56 -19.50 -15.54
C LYS A 234 -8.74 -18.51 -14.72
N GLN A 235 -8.74 -18.66 -13.40
CA GLN A 235 -7.98 -17.83 -12.46
C GLN A 235 -6.67 -18.52 -12.04
N THR A 236 -6.69 -19.81 -11.78
CA THR A 236 -5.59 -20.56 -11.19
C THR A 236 -5.15 -21.68 -12.12
N ALA A 237 -3.87 -21.73 -12.49
CA ALA A 237 -3.32 -22.80 -13.30
C ALA A 237 -3.55 -24.16 -12.62
N GLY A 238 -4.17 -25.11 -13.35
CA GLY A 238 -4.57 -26.40 -12.80
C GLY A 238 -5.79 -26.40 -11.87
N GLY A 239 -6.42 -25.24 -11.65
CA GLY A 239 -7.65 -25.12 -10.86
C GLY A 239 -7.52 -25.39 -9.36
N ASN A 240 -6.29 -25.56 -8.84
CA ASN A 240 -6.05 -25.84 -7.43
C ASN A 240 -4.78 -25.12 -6.92
N LEU A 241 -4.99 -24.11 -6.09
CA LEU A 241 -3.94 -23.27 -5.55
C LEU A 241 -2.99 -24.06 -4.63
N ALA A 242 -3.49 -24.96 -3.80
CA ALA A 242 -2.68 -25.71 -2.85
C ALA A 242 -1.69 -26.66 -3.59
N GLN A 243 -2.10 -27.21 -4.72
CA GLN A 243 -1.21 -27.98 -5.60
C GLN A 243 -0.20 -27.08 -6.30
N LEU A 244 -0.63 -25.92 -6.78
CA LEU A 244 0.27 -24.96 -7.46
C LEU A 244 1.42 -24.51 -6.54
N LEU A 245 1.18 -24.39 -5.23
CA LEU A 245 2.14 -23.92 -4.23
C LEU A 245 3.06 -25.02 -3.67
N THR A 246 3.12 -26.20 -4.30
CA THR A 246 3.96 -27.32 -3.81
C THR A 246 5.46 -27.02 -3.75
N GLY A 247 5.94 -26.07 -4.55
CA GLY A 247 7.34 -25.69 -4.62
C GLY A 247 7.81 -24.72 -3.54
N PHE A 248 6.92 -24.16 -2.73
CA PHE A 248 7.31 -23.22 -1.66
C PHE A 248 7.82 -23.99 -0.43
N PRO A 249 9.08 -23.73 0.01
CA PRO A 249 9.61 -24.34 1.22
C PRO A 249 8.93 -23.80 2.47
N ASN A 250 8.90 -24.58 3.54
CA ASN A 250 8.36 -24.22 4.85
C ASN A 250 6.87 -23.81 4.82
N LEU A 251 6.14 -24.01 3.72
CA LEU A 251 4.72 -23.75 3.62
C LEU A 251 3.93 -24.99 4.05
N LYS A 252 3.16 -24.87 5.15
CA LYS A 252 2.13 -25.85 5.49
C LYS A 252 0.91 -25.64 4.63
N ARG A 253 0.49 -26.64 3.84
CA ARG A 253 -0.69 -26.58 2.96
C ARG A 253 -1.75 -27.55 3.43
N LEU A 254 -2.97 -27.07 3.58
CA LEU A 254 -4.14 -27.83 4.01
C LEU A 254 -5.30 -27.52 3.06
N GLU A 255 -6.02 -28.55 2.66
CA GLU A 255 -7.26 -28.43 1.90
C GLU A 255 -8.40 -28.98 2.74
N VAL A 256 -9.54 -28.28 2.77
CA VAL A 256 -10.68 -28.67 3.60
C VAL A 256 -12.02 -28.33 2.93
N ASP A 257 -13.06 -29.11 3.22
CA ASP A 257 -14.44 -28.70 2.95
C ASP A 257 -14.79 -27.56 3.92
N GLY A 258 -14.73 -26.33 3.41
CA GLY A 258 -15.01 -25.12 4.18
C GLY A 258 -16.50 -24.94 4.54
N THR A 259 -17.38 -25.84 4.10
CA THR A 259 -18.79 -25.90 4.52
C THR A 259 -19.02 -26.79 5.76
N ASP A 260 -17.96 -27.48 6.21
CA ASP A 260 -17.95 -28.29 7.42
C ASP A 260 -17.20 -27.59 8.55
N VAL A 261 -17.91 -27.24 9.64
CA VAL A 261 -17.35 -26.51 10.79
C VAL A 261 -16.26 -27.33 11.49
N VAL A 262 -16.48 -28.64 11.70
CA VAL A 262 -15.58 -29.50 12.46
C VAL A 262 -14.29 -29.77 11.66
N ALA A 263 -14.43 -30.09 10.38
CA ALA A 263 -13.30 -30.29 9.49
C ALA A 263 -12.46 -28.99 9.36
N SER A 264 -13.13 -27.85 9.20
CA SER A 264 -12.48 -26.53 9.13
C SER A 264 -11.73 -26.19 10.43
N TYR A 265 -12.33 -26.48 11.58
CA TYR A 265 -11.70 -26.27 12.89
C TYR A 265 -10.40 -27.09 13.02
N GLY A 266 -10.43 -28.38 12.68
CA GLY A 266 -9.24 -29.23 12.72
C GLY A 266 -8.10 -28.74 11.82
N ALA A 267 -8.42 -28.36 10.58
CA ALA A 267 -7.44 -27.81 9.64
C ALA A 267 -6.83 -26.49 10.13
N LEU A 268 -7.66 -25.59 10.68
CA LEU A 268 -7.19 -24.29 11.19
C LEU A 268 -6.36 -24.46 12.47
N MET A 269 -6.71 -25.37 13.37
CA MET A 269 -5.90 -25.72 14.55
C MET A 269 -4.51 -26.18 14.13
N GLU A 270 -4.40 -27.05 13.12
CA GLU A 270 -3.12 -27.52 12.60
C GLU A 270 -2.31 -26.38 11.96
N ALA A 271 -2.94 -25.53 11.14
CA ALA A 271 -2.31 -24.37 10.49
C ALA A 271 -1.77 -23.38 11.53
N VAL A 272 -2.60 -23.01 12.50
CA VAL A 272 -2.24 -22.06 13.56
C VAL A 272 -1.13 -22.62 14.46
N ALA A 273 -1.22 -23.89 14.85
CA ALA A 273 -0.17 -24.53 15.63
C ALA A 273 1.18 -24.54 14.91
N TYR A 274 1.19 -24.77 13.58
CA TYR A 274 2.39 -24.72 12.77
C TYR A 274 3.01 -23.32 12.75
N ALA A 275 2.19 -22.30 12.52
CA ALA A 275 2.64 -20.90 12.50
C ALA A 275 3.09 -20.41 13.88
N ARG A 276 2.37 -20.73 14.97
CA ARG A 276 2.76 -20.38 16.35
C ARG A 276 4.10 -21.00 16.75
N GLN A 277 4.41 -22.20 16.25
CA GLN A 277 5.71 -22.85 16.44
C GLN A 277 6.84 -22.24 15.60
N ARG A 278 6.58 -21.15 14.86
CA ARG A 278 7.57 -20.47 14.00
C ARG A 278 8.21 -21.38 12.94
N LYS A 279 7.49 -22.43 12.53
CA LYS A 279 7.97 -23.36 11.47
C LYS A 279 7.85 -22.76 10.07
N GLY A 280 6.99 -21.77 9.89
CA GLY A 280 6.74 -21.08 8.64
C GLY A 280 5.26 -20.68 8.48
N PRO A 281 4.88 -20.12 7.32
CA PRO A 281 3.50 -19.80 7.04
C PRO A 281 2.66 -21.07 6.79
N ALA A 282 1.34 -20.91 6.95
CA ALA A 282 0.38 -21.96 6.59
C ALA A 282 -0.65 -21.41 5.60
N LEU A 283 -1.10 -22.25 4.67
CA LEU A 283 -2.20 -21.96 3.76
C LEU A 283 -3.30 -22.99 3.98
N VAL A 284 -4.51 -22.53 4.26
CA VAL A 284 -5.73 -23.32 4.30
C VAL A 284 -6.58 -22.95 3.10
N LEU A 285 -6.70 -23.87 2.13
CA LEU A 285 -7.62 -23.75 1.00
C LEU A 285 -8.95 -24.38 1.38
N ALA A 286 -9.93 -23.56 1.70
CA ALA A 286 -11.25 -23.98 2.13
C ALA A 286 -12.24 -23.92 0.95
N LYS A 287 -12.73 -25.06 0.52
CA LYS A 287 -13.76 -25.16 -0.53
C LYS A 287 -15.11 -24.80 0.07
N VAL A 288 -15.61 -23.64 -0.26
CA VAL A 288 -16.89 -23.10 0.22
C VAL A 288 -17.93 -23.05 -0.91
N THR A 289 -19.09 -22.46 -0.65
CA THR A 289 -20.13 -22.25 -1.65
C THR A 289 -20.59 -20.79 -1.64
N ARG A 290 -21.21 -20.34 -2.72
CA ARG A 290 -21.75 -18.98 -2.82
C ARG A 290 -23.19 -18.99 -3.32
N PRO A 291 -24.16 -19.28 -2.42
CA PRO A 291 -25.59 -19.43 -2.79
C PRO A 291 -26.28 -18.10 -3.13
N TYR A 292 -25.62 -16.97 -2.91
CA TYR A 292 -26.07 -15.62 -3.32
C TYR A 292 -25.18 -15.09 -4.43
N SER A 293 -25.70 -14.16 -5.25
CA SER A 293 -24.90 -13.46 -6.27
C SER A 293 -23.67 -12.79 -5.64
N HIS A 294 -22.66 -12.47 -6.45
CA HIS A 294 -21.41 -11.85 -5.99
C HIS A 294 -21.67 -10.63 -5.08
N SER A 295 -22.59 -9.77 -5.49
CA SER A 295 -23.10 -8.63 -4.73
C SER A 295 -24.52 -8.30 -5.18
N LEU A 296 -25.20 -7.32 -4.56
CA LEU A 296 -26.53 -6.91 -5.01
C LEU A 296 -26.59 -6.27 -6.39
N SER A 297 -25.46 -5.88 -6.96
CA SER A 297 -25.36 -5.37 -8.34
C SER A 297 -25.08 -6.45 -9.37
N ASP A 298 -24.92 -7.71 -8.95
CA ASP A 298 -24.64 -8.88 -9.77
C ASP A 298 -25.87 -9.79 -9.92
N ASP A 299 -25.99 -10.47 -11.06
CA ASP A 299 -26.98 -11.52 -11.29
C ASP A 299 -26.29 -12.80 -11.79
N GLU A 300 -26.03 -13.72 -10.88
CA GLU A 300 -25.35 -14.99 -11.16
C GLU A 300 -26.09 -15.87 -12.17
N ARG A 301 -27.40 -15.67 -12.40
CA ARG A 301 -28.16 -16.38 -13.43
C ARG A 301 -27.66 -16.07 -14.83
N SER A 302 -26.89 -15.00 -14.99
CA SER A 302 -26.29 -14.61 -16.27
C SER A 302 -25.08 -15.46 -16.64
N TYR A 303 -24.46 -16.17 -15.68
CA TYR A 303 -23.22 -16.93 -15.92
C TYR A 303 -23.16 -18.30 -15.21
N LYS A 304 -24.09 -18.62 -14.28
CA LYS A 304 -24.23 -19.94 -13.65
C LYS A 304 -25.50 -20.63 -14.14
N THR A 305 -25.40 -21.90 -14.48
CA THR A 305 -26.55 -22.73 -14.80
C THR A 305 -27.44 -22.95 -13.57
N LYS A 306 -28.69 -23.38 -13.78
CA LYS A 306 -29.56 -23.74 -12.67
C LYS A 306 -28.99 -24.92 -11.86
N ALA A 307 -28.39 -25.90 -12.54
CA ALA A 307 -27.83 -27.09 -11.89
C ALA A 307 -26.65 -26.71 -10.96
N GLU A 308 -25.76 -25.79 -11.37
CA GLU A 308 -24.67 -25.28 -10.52
C GLU A 308 -25.22 -24.58 -9.28
N ARG A 309 -26.19 -23.70 -9.43
CA ARG A 309 -26.82 -23.00 -8.30
C ARG A 309 -27.54 -23.92 -7.34
N ASP A 310 -28.24 -24.93 -7.87
CA ASP A 310 -28.90 -25.94 -7.03
C ASP A 310 -27.86 -26.74 -6.23
N ALA A 311 -26.76 -27.16 -6.85
CA ALA A 311 -25.66 -27.86 -6.18
C ALA A 311 -24.97 -27.00 -5.11
N GLU A 312 -24.78 -25.70 -5.36
CA GLU A 312 -24.27 -24.76 -4.35
C GLU A 312 -25.23 -24.63 -3.15
N ALA A 313 -26.54 -24.53 -3.43
CA ALA A 313 -27.56 -24.43 -2.38
C ALA A 313 -27.65 -25.71 -1.52
N GLU A 314 -27.45 -26.89 -2.09
CA GLU A 314 -27.41 -28.17 -1.34
C GLU A 314 -26.20 -28.24 -0.38
N ARG A 315 -25.12 -27.51 -0.67
CA ARG A 315 -23.91 -27.43 0.17
C ARG A 315 -23.96 -26.30 1.19
N ASP A 316 -25.03 -25.52 1.24
CA ASP A 316 -25.11 -24.33 2.11
C ASP A 316 -24.99 -24.75 3.60
N PRO A 317 -23.92 -24.26 4.30
CA PRO A 317 -23.66 -24.69 5.67
C PRO A 317 -24.74 -24.26 6.67
N ILE A 318 -25.46 -23.16 6.38
CA ILE A 318 -26.54 -22.71 7.29
C ILE A 318 -27.74 -23.66 7.32
N LEU A 319 -27.90 -24.50 6.29
CA LEU A 319 -28.93 -25.54 6.25
C LEU A 319 -28.43 -26.87 6.81
N ARG A 320 -27.17 -27.22 6.57
CA ARG A 320 -26.59 -28.51 6.94
C ARG A 320 -26.15 -28.59 8.42
N PHE A 321 -25.54 -27.55 8.93
CA PHE A 321 -24.96 -27.57 10.27
C PHE A 321 -25.99 -27.71 11.39
N PRO A 322 -27.16 -27.04 11.41
CA PRO A 322 -28.17 -27.25 12.44
C PRO A 322 -28.76 -28.67 12.44
N GLU A 323 -28.94 -29.28 11.28
CA GLU A 323 -29.41 -30.67 11.19
C GLU A 323 -28.36 -31.65 11.75
N TRP A 324 -27.07 -31.38 11.50
CA TRP A 324 -25.97 -32.14 12.09
C TRP A 324 -25.93 -31.96 13.61
N LEU A 325 -26.12 -30.76 14.17
CA LEU A 325 -26.16 -30.51 15.61
C LEU A 325 -27.29 -31.32 16.30
N VAL A 326 -28.41 -31.45 15.62
CA VAL A 326 -29.54 -32.26 16.13
C VAL A 326 -29.23 -33.75 16.06
N SER A 327 -28.65 -34.23 14.96
CA SER A 327 -28.32 -35.66 14.80
C SER A 327 -27.26 -36.14 15.79
N GLU A 328 -26.31 -35.27 16.17
CA GLU A 328 -25.28 -35.55 17.19
C GLU A 328 -25.76 -35.31 18.62
N GLY A 329 -27.03 -34.89 18.81
CA GLY A 329 -27.59 -34.64 20.15
C GLY A 329 -26.95 -33.44 20.87
N ILE A 330 -26.27 -32.54 20.12
CA ILE A 330 -25.64 -31.34 20.67
C ILE A 330 -26.71 -30.31 21.02
N LEU A 331 -27.73 -30.18 20.17
CA LEU A 331 -28.86 -29.27 20.35
C LEU A 331 -30.15 -29.93 19.83
N ASP A 332 -31.24 -29.72 20.50
CA ASP A 332 -32.53 -30.15 19.98
C ASP A 332 -33.22 -29.08 19.13
N ARG A 333 -34.30 -29.42 18.46
CA ARG A 333 -35.03 -28.48 17.59
C ARG A 333 -35.60 -27.28 18.35
N GLN A 334 -35.95 -27.46 19.65
CA GLN A 334 -36.41 -26.34 20.48
C GLN A 334 -35.27 -25.38 20.78
N GLY A 335 -34.08 -25.88 21.12
CA GLY A 335 -32.89 -25.06 21.32
C GLY A 335 -32.48 -24.27 20.06
N LEU A 336 -32.59 -24.90 18.88
CA LEU A 336 -32.38 -24.18 17.60
C LEU A 336 -33.36 -23.00 17.44
N GLN A 337 -34.66 -23.22 17.74
CA GLN A 337 -35.67 -22.16 17.63
C GLN A 337 -35.45 -21.02 18.62
N VAL A 338 -34.94 -21.31 19.81
CA VAL A 338 -34.55 -20.27 20.79
C VAL A 338 -33.45 -19.38 20.22
N ILE A 339 -32.37 -19.96 19.67
CA ILE A 339 -31.28 -19.21 19.06
C ILE A 339 -31.77 -18.34 17.88
N VAL A 340 -32.61 -18.93 17.01
CA VAL A 340 -33.22 -18.21 15.87
C VAL A 340 -34.01 -16.99 16.38
N HIS A 341 -34.86 -17.17 17.37
CA HIS A 341 -35.68 -16.09 17.91
C HIS A 341 -34.82 -14.97 18.56
N GLU A 342 -33.84 -15.35 19.38
CA GLU A 342 -32.94 -14.40 20.04
C GLU A 342 -32.14 -13.56 19.01
N VAL A 343 -31.59 -14.23 18.00
CA VAL A 343 -30.81 -13.55 16.95
C VAL A 343 -31.67 -12.60 16.12
N ASP A 344 -32.87 -13.04 15.71
CA ASP A 344 -33.78 -12.19 14.95
C ASP A 344 -34.22 -10.96 15.77
N GLN A 345 -34.44 -11.11 17.08
CA GLN A 345 -34.77 -10.01 17.98
C GLN A 345 -33.58 -9.06 18.17
N GLU A 346 -32.36 -9.59 18.30
CA GLU A 346 -31.13 -8.81 18.42
C GLU A 346 -30.91 -7.93 17.18
N ILE A 347 -31.03 -8.51 15.98
CA ILE A 347 -30.89 -7.79 14.70
C ILE A 347 -32.00 -6.73 14.56
N GLN A 348 -33.23 -7.06 14.91
CA GLN A 348 -34.31 -6.06 14.84
C GLN A 348 -34.05 -4.88 15.76
N ASN A 349 -33.67 -5.14 17.02
CA ASN A 349 -33.34 -4.10 17.99
C ASN A 349 -32.14 -3.23 17.52
N ALA A 350 -31.08 -3.86 16.98
CA ALA A 350 -29.94 -3.15 16.42
C ALA A 350 -30.35 -2.30 15.21
N THR A 351 -31.18 -2.84 14.30
CA THR A 351 -31.69 -2.12 13.14
C THR A 351 -32.47 -0.87 13.55
N ASP A 352 -33.35 -0.99 14.54
CA ASP A 352 -34.20 0.13 14.99
C ASP A 352 -33.39 1.26 15.64
N ARG A 353 -32.25 0.94 16.29
CA ARG A 353 -31.31 1.94 16.81
C ARG A 353 -30.52 2.60 15.68
N VAL A 354 -29.92 1.79 14.82
CA VAL A 354 -29.02 2.23 13.76
C VAL A 354 -29.72 3.12 12.71
N LEU A 355 -31.00 2.84 12.41
CA LEU A 355 -31.77 3.67 11.49
C LEU A 355 -32.08 5.09 12.01
N ARG A 356 -31.77 5.36 13.30
CA ARG A 356 -31.87 6.67 13.95
C ARG A 356 -30.51 7.31 14.19
N ALA A 357 -29.41 6.62 13.85
CA ALA A 357 -28.06 7.14 14.03
C ALA A 357 -27.81 8.35 13.13
N ASP A 358 -27.03 9.27 13.62
CA ASP A 358 -26.69 10.49 12.91
C ASP A 358 -25.68 10.24 11.79
N PRO A 359 -25.81 10.95 10.65
CA PRO A 359 -24.78 10.94 9.61
C PRO A 359 -23.52 11.69 10.07
N PRO A 360 -22.36 11.48 9.43
CA PRO A 360 -21.14 12.21 9.71
C PRO A 360 -21.37 13.74 9.64
N PRO A 361 -20.81 14.54 10.57
CA PRO A 361 -21.00 15.99 10.60
C PRO A 361 -20.49 16.67 9.33
N LYS A 362 -21.13 17.74 8.90
CA LYS A 362 -20.59 18.58 7.83
C LYS A 362 -19.22 19.12 8.22
N GLY A 363 -18.27 19.09 7.28
CA GLY A 363 -16.88 19.51 7.51
C GLY A 363 -15.96 18.40 8.05
N SER A 364 -16.46 17.22 8.41
CA SER A 364 -15.63 16.10 8.86
C SER A 364 -14.87 15.38 7.73
N ALA A 365 -15.14 15.71 6.48
CA ALA A 365 -14.53 15.06 5.31
C ALA A 365 -12.99 15.19 5.27
N LEU A 366 -12.45 16.29 5.80
CA LEU A 366 -11.00 16.56 5.83
C LEU A 366 -10.33 16.06 7.13
N GLN A 367 -11.09 15.59 8.11
CA GLN A 367 -10.53 15.04 9.35
C GLN A 367 -9.79 13.72 9.06
N PHE A 368 -8.70 13.50 9.78
CA PHE A 368 -7.92 12.27 9.74
C PHE A 368 -7.22 11.97 8.39
N LEU A 369 -7.06 12.97 7.52
CA LEU A 369 -6.13 12.85 6.41
C LEU A 369 -4.69 12.75 6.91
N TYR A 370 -4.39 13.50 7.98
CA TYR A 370 -3.10 13.56 8.65
C TYR A 370 -3.27 13.38 10.15
N SER A 371 -2.13 13.23 10.87
CA SER A 371 -2.13 13.08 12.33
C SER A 371 -2.67 14.30 13.04
N ASP A 372 -3.51 14.05 14.04
CA ASP A 372 -4.02 15.10 14.97
C ASP A 372 -3.05 15.35 16.13
N SER A 373 -2.21 14.35 16.45
CA SER A 373 -1.32 14.37 17.63
C SER A 373 0.08 14.90 17.31
N VAL A 374 0.57 14.70 16.07
CA VAL A 374 1.89 15.17 15.62
C VAL A 374 1.71 15.97 14.34
N ASN A 375 1.89 17.27 14.43
CA ASN A 375 1.79 18.17 13.28
C ASN A 375 3.19 18.55 12.76
N PRO A 376 3.69 17.93 11.69
CA PRO A 376 5.03 18.25 11.16
C PRO A 376 5.13 19.62 10.49
N THR A 377 4.02 20.37 10.37
CA THR A 377 4.03 21.76 9.87
C THR A 377 4.10 22.80 10.98
N SER A 378 4.08 22.37 12.24
CA SER A 378 4.11 23.26 13.40
C SER A 378 5.51 23.78 13.72
N ALA A 379 5.57 24.85 14.50
CA ALA A 379 6.83 25.40 15.02
C ALA A 379 7.62 24.43 15.93
N GLU A 380 7.00 23.35 16.42
CA GLU A 380 7.71 22.31 17.19
C GLU A 380 8.79 21.60 16.35
N PHE A 381 8.64 21.61 15.03
CA PHE A 381 9.62 21.08 14.08
C PHE A 381 10.56 22.17 13.53
N GLU A 382 10.49 23.40 14.04
CA GLU A 382 11.43 24.47 13.68
C GLU A 382 12.58 24.54 14.69
N ALA A 383 13.76 24.11 14.28
CA ALA A 383 14.94 24.12 15.10
C ALA A 383 16.08 24.87 14.43
N GLU A 384 16.82 25.66 15.21
CA GLU A 384 18.01 26.36 14.71
C GLU A 384 19.18 25.38 14.54
N PRO A 385 19.98 25.52 13.47
CA PRO A 385 21.13 24.66 13.24
C PRO A 385 22.30 25.01 14.18
N HIS A 386 22.93 23.99 14.74
CA HIS A 386 24.17 24.08 15.48
C HIS A 386 25.31 23.43 14.69
N PHE A 387 25.89 24.18 13.77
CA PHE A 387 26.86 23.66 12.82
C PHE A 387 28.13 23.13 13.47
N THR A 388 28.54 21.92 13.06
CA THR A 388 29.75 21.25 13.55
C THR A 388 30.48 20.51 12.41
N GLY A 389 31.80 20.42 12.55
CA GLY A 389 32.65 19.65 11.63
C GLY A 389 32.82 20.27 10.23
N GLU A 390 33.30 19.47 9.29
CA GLU A 390 33.49 19.88 7.91
C GLU A 390 32.20 19.75 7.11
N ALA A 391 32.10 20.52 5.99
CA ALA A 391 30.96 20.47 5.08
C ALA A 391 30.91 19.12 4.34
N ARG A 392 29.75 18.46 4.40
CA ARG A 392 29.48 17.15 3.85
C ARG A 392 28.54 17.24 2.66
N THR A 393 28.57 16.24 1.80
CA THR A 393 27.64 16.09 0.69
C THR A 393 26.24 15.74 1.19
N MET A 394 25.23 15.92 0.35
CA MET A 394 23.84 15.56 0.69
C MET A 394 23.71 14.07 1.03
N VAL A 395 24.41 13.18 0.33
CA VAL A 395 24.38 11.74 0.61
C VAL A 395 25.00 11.44 1.98
N ASP A 396 26.06 12.12 2.38
CA ASP A 396 26.71 11.93 3.68
C ASP A 396 25.85 12.45 4.83
N GLU A 397 25.13 13.57 4.65
CA GLU A 397 24.20 14.11 5.65
C GLU A 397 22.95 13.23 5.80
N LEU A 398 22.38 12.71 4.70
CA LEU A 398 21.29 11.73 4.76
C LEU A 398 21.71 10.46 5.52
N ASN A 399 22.90 9.94 5.22
CA ASN A 399 23.45 8.77 5.90
C ASN A 399 23.63 9.03 7.39
N LEU A 400 24.27 10.15 7.78
CA LEU A 400 24.48 10.51 9.18
C LEU A 400 23.16 10.69 9.91
N THR A 401 22.18 11.35 9.27
CA THR A 401 20.83 11.52 9.83
C THR A 401 20.18 10.18 10.15
N MET A 402 20.22 9.21 9.23
CA MET A 402 19.70 7.87 9.49
C MET A 402 20.45 7.14 10.63
N HIS A 403 21.77 7.29 10.69
CA HIS A 403 22.56 6.76 11.81
C HIS A 403 22.13 7.33 13.17
N GLU A 404 21.83 8.61 13.23
CA GLU A 404 21.39 9.30 14.44
C GLU A 404 19.97 8.89 14.84
N GLU A 405 19.04 8.89 13.89
CA GLU A 405 17.66 8.52 14.14
C GLU A 405 17.50 7.02 14.49
N MET A 406 18.27 6.12 13.88
CA MET A 406 18.30 4.70 14.30
C MET A 406 18.87 4.51 15.72
N ARG A 407 19.80 5.35 16.13
CA ARG A 407 20.31 5.34 17.53
C ARG A 407 19.27 5.87 18.50
N ARG A 408 18.53 6.93 18.10
CA ARG A 408 17.48 7.57 18.89
C ARG A 408 16.23 6.68 19.04
N ASN A 409 15.84 6.00 17.95
CA ASN A 409 14.62 5.21 17.88
C ASN A 409 14.94 3.74 17.58
N SER A 410 14.84 2.89 18.61
CA SER A 410 15.05 1.44 18.47
C SER A 410 14.00 0.75 17.58
N ARG A 411 12.85 1.38 17.34
CA ARG A 411 11.79 0.87 16.48
C ARG A 411 11.96 1.25 15.00
N MET A 412 12.98 2.06 14.66
CA MET A 412 13.27 2.41 13.26
C MET A 412 13.94 1.24 12.56
N ILE A 413 13.39 0.87 11.39
CA ILE A 413 13.86 -0.22 10.53
C ILE A 413 14.10 0.36 9.13
N VAL A 414 15.24 0.02 8.51
CA VAL A 414 15.61 0.45 7.16
C VAL A 414 15.67 -0.77 6.25
N PHE A 415 14.88 -0.78 5.19
CA PHE A 415 14.96 -1.86 4.20
C PHE A 415 14.54 -1.41 2.81
N GLY A 416 14.89 -2.20 1.81
CA GLY A 416 14.62 -2.00 0.40
C GLY A 416 15.29 -3.10 -0.40
N GLU A 417 15.32 -2.98 -1.72
CA GLU A 417 15.94 -3.97 -2.59
C GLU A 417 17.45 -4.08 -2.34
N ASP A 418 18.14 -2.94 -2.15
CA ASP A 418 19.58 -2.89 -2.03
C ASP A 418 20.01 -1.74 -1.10
N VAL A 419 19.88 -1.91 0.19
CA VAL A 419 20.19 -0.92 1.23
C VAL A 419 21.21 -1.42 2.25
N ALA A 420 21.35 -2.72 2.43
CA ALA A 420 22.27 -3.33 3.38
C ALA A 420 23.74 -3.23 2.93
N ASP A 421 24.65 -3.37 3.87
CA ASP A 421 26.08 -3.43 3.57
C ASP A 421 26.46 -4.76 2.90
N CYS A 422 25.86 -5.87 3.35
CA CYS A 422 26.05 -7.20 2.76
C CYS A 422 24.88 -8.13 3.08
N SER A 423 24.22 -8.67 2.05
CA SER A 423 23.09 -9.60 2.24
C SER A 423 23.50 -10.97 2.80
N ARG A 424 24.74 -11.40 2.53
CA ARG A 424 25.32 -12.60 3.17
C ARG A 424 26.02 -12.19 4.46
N GLU A 425 25.29 -12.22 5.55
CA GLU A 425 25.75 -11.73 6.86
C GLU A 425 27.09 -12.34 7.29
N ALA A 426 27.31 -13.62 6.98
CA ALA A 426 28.60 -14.30 7.25
C ALA A 426 29.81 -13.60 6.60
N ASN A 427 29.60 -12.90 5.50
CA ASN A 427 30.66 -12.19 4.77
C ASN A 427 30.83 -10.74 5.26
N LEU A 428 29.96 -10.24 6.15
CA LEU A 428 29.93 -8.83 6.52
C LEU A 428 31.26 -8.31 7.10
N ALA A 429 31.98 -9.16 7.83
CA ALA A 429 33.27 -8.83 8.40
C ALA A 429 34.43 -8.81 7.37
N GLU A 430 34.25 -9.46 6.21
CA GLU A 430 35.29 -9.63 5.18
C GLU A 430 35.15 -8.64 4.02
N VAL A 431 33.97 -7.97 3.88
CA VAL A 431 33.70 -7.04 2.79
C VAL A 431 33.65 -5.60 3.30
N LYS A 432 33.90 -4.65 2.39
CA LYS A 432 33.83 -3.23 2.69
C LYS A 432 32.41 -2.73 3.03
N GLY A 433 31.41 -3.47 2.62
CA GLY A 433 30.01 -3.05 2.68
C GLY A 433 29.59 -2.17 1.50
N LYS A 434 28.35 -2.41 0.98
CA LYS A 434 27.79 -1.65 -0.15
C LYS A 434 27.02 -0.41 0.33
N GLY A 435 26.04 -0.58 1.22
CA GLY A 435 25.23 0.51 1.76
C GLY A 435 24.36 1.22 0.72
N GLY A 436 23.70 0.43 -0.12
CA GLY A 436 22.82 0.92 -1.17
C GLY A 436 23.53 1.36 -2.46
N VAL A 437 22.73 1.63 -3.49
CA VAL A 437 23.19 2.07 -4.83
C VAL A 437 23.97 3.39 -4.72
N PHE A 438 23.47 4.33 -3.93
CA PHE A 438 24.04 5.67 -3.77
C PHE A 438 24.85 5.86 -2.49
N LYS A 439 24.97 4.83 -1.64
CA LYS A 439 25.68 4.87 -0.35
C LYS A 439 24.96 5.62 0.77
N THR A 440 23.70 5.92 0.59
CA THR A 440 22.89 6.64 1.59
C THR A 440 22.70 5.82 2.89
N THR A 441 22.79 4.50 2.81
CA THR A 441 22.58 3.57 3.95
C THR A 441 23.87 2.86 4.40
N ALA A 442 25.03 3.31 3.92
CA ALA A 442 26.32 2.69 4.23
C ALA A 442 26.59 2.63 5.74
N GLY A 443 26.99 1.45 6.23
CA GLY A 443 27.33 1.21 7.62
C GLY A 443 26.14 1.06 8.57
N LEU A 444 24.90 1.18 8.12
CA LEU A 444 23.72 1.01 8.97
C LEU A 444 23.60 -0.44 9.46
N GLN A 445 23.72 -1.42 8.57
CA GLN A 445 23.68 -2.85 8.92
C GLN A 445 24.83 -3.21 9.85
N ILE A 446 26.05 -2.77 9.54
CA ILE A 446 27.25 -3.02 10.40
C ILE A 446 27.00 -2.52 11.82
N LYS A 447 26.35 -1.37 11.96
CA LYS A 447 26.18 -0.71 13.27
C LYS A 447 24.96 -1.18 14.05
N PHE A 448 23.84 -1.44 13.37
CA PHE A 448 22.54 -1.71 14.01
C PHE A 448 22.05 -3.14 13.84
N GLY A 449 22.78 -3.98 13.07
CA GLY A 449 22.44 -5.38 12.82
C GLY A 449 21.54 -5.58 11.60
N SER A 450 21.54 -6.81 11.10
CA SER A 450 20.76 -7.25 9.92
C SER A 450 19.26 -7.24 10.16
N ASP A 451 18.81 -7.32 11.41
CA ASP A 451 17.38 -7.21 11.74
C ASP A 451 16.85 -5.78 11.51
N ARG A 452 17.68 -4.75 11.67
CA ARG A 452 17.26 -3.36 11.56
C ARG A 452 17.64 -2.69 10.25
N CYS A 453 18.58 -3.26 9.48
CA CYS A 453 18.93 -2.79 8.15
C CYS A 453 19.19 -4.02 7.25
N PHE A 454 18.29 -4.28 6.30
CA PHE A 454 18.36 -5.48 5.48
C PHE A 454 17.84 -5.26 4.06
N ASN A 455 18.25 -6.12 3.13
CA ASN A 455 17.73 -6.17 1.78
C ASN A 455 16.48 -7.05 1.74
N SER A 456 15.49 -6.62 0.96
CA SER A 456 14.29 -7.40 0.63
C SER A 456 14.39 -8.03 -0.75
N PRO A 457 13.53 -8.99 -1.11
CA PRO A 457 13.34 -9.35 -2.50
C PRO A 457 13.04 -8.14 -3.38
N LEU A 458 13.39 -8.23 -4.68
CA LEU A 458 13.03 -7.24 -5.70
C LEU A 458 11.51 -7.34 -5.93
N ALA A 459 10.78 -6.51 -5.20
CA ALA A 459 9.32 -6.50 -5.15
C ALA A 459 8.86 -5.17 -4.52
N GLU A 460 8.65 -4.15 -5.34
CA GLU A 460 8.37 -2.78 -4.85
C GLU A 460 7.03 -2.71 -4.10
N ALA A 461 6.01 -3.45 -4.56
CA ALA A 461 4.77 -3.60 -3.81
C ALA A 461 5.01 -4.24 -2.45
N GLY A 462 5.85 -5.28 -2.38
CA GLY A 462 6.26 -5.97 -1.16
C GLY A 462 7.02 -5.07 -0.19
N ILE A 463 7.88 -4.18 -0.69
CA ILE A 463 8.60 -3.20 0.14
C ILE A 463 7.60 -2.28 0.85
N ILE A 464 6.68 -1.67 0.10
CA ILE A 464 5.71 -0.71 0.67
C ILE A 464 4.67 -1.42 1.53
N GLY A 465 4.08 -2.52 1.07
CA GLY A 465 3.04 -3.24 1.82
C GLY A 465 3.57 -3.84 3.13
N ARG A 466 4.78 -4.41 3.15
CA ARG A 466 5.41 -4.88 4.39
C ARG A 466 5.75 -3.73 5.34
N ALA A 467 6.22 -2.60 4.81
CA ALA A 467 6.45 -1.40 5.62
C ALA A 467 5.17 -0.93 6.31
N LEU A 468 4.05 -0.97 5.58
CA LEU A 468 2.75 -0.59 6.11
C LEU A 468 2.35 -1.50 7.28
N GLY A 469 2.42 -2.83 7.12
CA GLY A 469 2.13 -3.78 8.20
C GLY A 469 3.05 -3.66 9.42
N LEU A 470 4.34 -3.37 9.22
CA LEU A 470 5.29 -3.07 10.31
C LEU A 470 4.89 -1.78 11.06
N ALA A 471 4.48 -0.75 10.32
CA ALA A 471 4.10 0.54 10.89
C ALA A 471 2.78 0.49 11.65
N GLU A 472 1.78 -0.28 11.19
CA GLU A 472 0.51 -0.54 11.89
C GLU A 472 0.74 -1.15 13.28
N ARG A 473 1.85 -1.88 13.45
CA ARG A 473 2.30 -2.45 14.72
C ARG A 473 3.09 -1.46 15.59
N GLY A 474 3.34 -0.24 15.11
CA GLY A 474 4.05 0.80 15.85
C GLY A 474 5.57 0.82 15.64
N LEU A 475 6.08 0.18 14.60
CA LEU A 475 7.46 0.36 14.14
C LEU A 475 7.55 1.60 13.24
N LYS A 476 8.79 2.06 12.96
CA LYS A 476 9.06 3.20 12.08
C LYS A 476 9.87 2.75 10.86
N PRO A 477 9.24 2.23 9.82
CA PRO A 477 9.94 1.85 8.60
C PRO A 477 10.40 3.08 7.81
N VAL A 478 11.66 3.04 7.39
CA VAL A 478 12.26 3.94 6.40
C VAL A 478 12.71 3.06 5.25
N VAL A 479 11.93 3.06 4.18
CA VAL A 479 12.15 2.15 3.05
C VAL A 479 12.67 2.88 1.83
N GLU A 480 13.38 2.17 0.96
CA GLU A 480 13.93 2.73 -0.26
C GLU A 480 13.40 2.01 -1.50
N ILE A 481 12.90 2.80 -2.45
CA ILE A 481 12.77 2.43 -3.84
C ILE A 481 13.91 3.15 -4.57
N GLN A 482 14.83 2.41 -5.13
CA GLN A 482 16.14 2.93 -5.57
C GLN A 482 16.09 3.86 -6.79
N PHE A 483 15.01 3.82 -7.59
CA PHE A 483 14.73 4.75 -8.68
C PHE A 483 13.24 5.00 -8.78
N PHE A 484 12.84 6.25 -8.99
CA PHE A 484 11.45 6.63 -9.22
C PHE A 484 10.80 5.83 -10.35
N ASP A 485 11.56 5.58 -11.40
CA ASP A 485 11.09 4.87 -12.60
C ASP A 485 10.61 3.44 -12.31
N TYR A 486 10.95 2.87 -11.15
CA TYR A 486 10.55 1.51 -10.72
C TYR A 486 9.42 1.48 -9.70
N ILE A 487 8.86 2.63 -9.33
CA ILE A 487 7.83 2.70 -8.26
C ILE A 487 6.47 2.13 -8.65
N TRP A 488 6.22 1.92 -9.93
CA TRP A 488 4.90 1.61 -10.47
C TRP A 488 4.23 0.36 -9.87
N PRO A 489 4.92 -0.76 -9.62
CA PRO A 489 4.32 -1.91 -8.94
C PRO A 489 3.84 -1.59 -7.52
N ALA A 490 4.45 -0.61 -6.84
CA ALA A 490 4.09 -0.20 -5.49
C ALA A 490 2.90 0.78 -5.43
N MET A 491 2.43 1.31 -6.56
CA MET A 491 1.43 2.39 -6.58
C MET A 491 0.10 1.98 -5.93
N MET A 492 -0.31 0.72 -6.01
CA MET A 492 -1.51 0.24 -5.33
C MET A 492 -1.36 0.34 -3.81
N GLN A 493 -0.21 -0.08 -3.27
CA GLN A 493 0.09 0.02 -1.84
C GLN A 493 0.22 1.48 -1.38
N LEU A 494 0.82 2.36 -2.19
CA LEU A 494 0.95 3.79 -1.88
C LEU A 494 -0.40 4.50 -1.89
N ARG A 495 -1.16 4.35 -2.99
CA ARG A 495 -2.40 5.10 -3.23
C ARG A 495 -3.58 4.53 -2.45
N ALA A 496 -3.84 3.21 -2.57
CA ALA A 496 -5.05 2.63 -2.00
C ALA A 496 -4.91 2.30 -0.51
N GLU A 497 -3.67 2.07 -0.04
CA GLU A 497 -3.40 1.61 1.32
C GLU A 497 -2.76 2.70 2.17
N LEU A 498 -1.52 3.07 1.88
CA LEU A 498 -0.73 3.97 2.72
C LEU A 498 -1.38 5.35 2.87
N ALA A 499 -1.78 5.97 1.76
CA ALA A 499 -2.37 7.30 1.75
C ALA A 499 -3.75 7.36 2.43
N THR A 500 -4.52 6.28 2.40
CA THR A 500 -5.93 6.28 2.85
C THR A 500 -6.13 5.69 4.24
N LEU A 501 -5.17 4.93 4.78
CA LEU A 501 -5.36 4.11 5.98
C LEU A 501 -5.93 4.89 7.16
N ARG A 502 -5.32 6.02 7.51
CA ARG A 502 -5.77 6.85 8.64
C ARG A 502 -7.19 7.37 8.41
N TRP A 503 -7.46 7.92 7.23
CA TRP A 503 -8.75 8.50 6.88
C TRP A 503 -9.86 7.44 6.86
N ARG A 504 -9.64 6.33 6.14
CA ARG A 504 -10.65 5.28 5.98
C ARG A 504 -10.95 4.51 7.27
N SER A 505 -10.01 4.48 8.22
CA SER A 505 -10.17 3.83 9.52
C SER A 505 -10.62 4.79 10.64
N ASN A 506 -11.08 5.99 10.31
CA ASN A 506 -11.47 7.00 11.28
C ASN A 506 -10.39 7.25 12.35
N ASN A 507 -9.12 7.37 11.94
CA ASN A 507 -7.94 7.48 12.81
C ASN A 507 -7.65 6.23 13.69
N GLY A 508 -8.33 5.10 13.45
CA GLY A 508 -8.10 3.86 14.19
C GLY A 508 -6.74 3.23 13.92
N PHE A 509 -6.21 3.43 12.71
CA PHE A 509 -4.89 2.95 12.29
C PHE A 509 -4.09 4.06 11.60
N SER A 510 -2.77 3.99 11.73
CA SER A 510 -1.83 4.86 11.04
C SER A 510 -0.61 4.06 10.58
N ALA A 511 0.07 4.54 9.55
CA ALA A 511 1.28 3.94 9.02
C ALA A 511 2.33 5.02 8.74
N PRO A 512 3.12 5.42 9.75
CA PRO A 512 4.14 6.47 9.60
C PRO A 512 5.39 5.95 8.86
N VAL A 513 5.22 5.56 7.61
CA VAL A 513 6.29 5.07 6.73
C VAL A 513 6.99 6.23 6.04
N VAL A 514 8.31 6.23 6.01
CA VAL A 514 9.10 7.11 5.14
C VAL A 514 9.54 6.32 3.92
N VAL A 515 9.07 6.71 2.74
CA VAL A 515 9.45 6.11 1.46
C VAL A 515 10.47 7.02 0.78
N ARG A 516 11.74 6.61 0.80
CA ARG A 516 12.84 7.31 0.14
C ARG A 516 12.91 6.84 -1.31
N VAL A 517 12.98 7.80 -2.22
CA VAL A 517 13.01 7.52 -3.66
C VAL A 517 14.04 8.41 -4.34
N ALA A 518 15.00 7.80 -5.03
CA ALA A 518 15.93 8.54 -5.88
C ALA A 518 15.24 8.92 -7.19
N ILE A 519 15.23 10.24 -7.54
CA ILE A 519 14.42 10.81 -8.63
C ILE A 519 15.26 11.74 -9.50
N GLY A 520 14.80 12.06 -10.71
CA GLY A 520 15.29 13.11 -11.57
C GLY A 520 16.44 12.74 -12.52
N GLY A 521 16.73 13.62 -13.45
CA GLY A 521 17.76 13.51 -14.50
C GLY A 521 19.07 14.24 -14.20
N TYR A 522 19.64 14.86 -15.24
CA TYR A 522 20.91 15.60 -15.25
C TYR A 522 22.14 14.76 -14.90
N LEU A 523 22.08 13.44 -15.05
CA LEU A 523 23.20 12.52 -14.78
C LEU A 523 23.75 11.83 -16.02
N ASN A 524 23.27 12.18 -17.20
CA ASN A 524 23.61 11.57 -18.50
C ASN A 524 23.54 10.02 -18.50
N GLY A 525 22.84 9.48 -19.47
CA GLY A 525 22.76 8.04 -19.69
C GLY A 525 21.72 7.29 -18.86
N GLY A 526 20.95 7.97 -18.01
CA GLY A 526 19.85 7.35 -17.26
C GLY A 526 18.63 7.00 -18.11
N ALA A 527 18.37 7.81 -19.13
CA ALA A 527 17.27 7.59 -20.09
C ALA A 527 15.89 7.41 -19.43
N ILE A 528 15.02 6.62 -20.07
CA ILE A 528 13.62 6.43 -19.68
C ILE A 528 13.49 5.82 -18.27
N TYR A 529 14.44 4.97 -17.86
CA TYR A 529 14.28 4.14 -16.66
C TYR A 529 15.08 4.60 -15.45
N HIS A 530 15.78 5.76 -15.53
CA HIS A 530 16.59 6.27 -14.41
C HIS A 530 16.64 7.81 -14.34
N SER A 531 15.81 8.50 -15.12
CA SER A 531 15.95 9.97 -15.23
C SER A 531 14.63 10.74 -15.18
N GLN A 532 13.52 10.06 -14.97
CA GLN A 532 12.23 10.76 -14.90
C GLN A 532 12.06 11.48 -13.57
N CYS A 533 11.32 12.60 -13.62
CA CYS A 533 10.82 13.32 -12.47
C CYS A 533 9.30 13.36 -12.60
N GLY A 534 8.58 12.84 -11.62
CA GLY A 534 7.12 12.69 -11.68
C GLY A 534 6.52 12.85 -10.28
N GLU A 535 7.02 13.84 -9.53
CA GLU A 535 6.59 14.15 -8.17
C GLU A 535 5.10 14.48 -8.08
N VAL A 536 4.52 14.97 -9.16
CA VAL A 536 3.10 15.31 -9.26
C VAL A 536 2.19 14.11 -8.95
N ILE A 537 2.61 12.88 -9.26
CA ILE A 537 1.83 11.67 -9.01
C ILE A 537 1.56 11.52 -7.51
N PHE A 538 2.53 11.83 -6.67
CA PHE A 538 2.40 11.73 -5.22
C PHE A 538 1.67 12.91 -4.60
N THR A 539 1.85 14.13 -5.14
CA THR A 539 1.14 15.32 -4.65
C THR A 539 -0.35 15.27 -4.94
N HIS A 540 -0.79 14.43 -5.89
CA HIS A 540 -2.19 14.18 -6.20
C HIS A 540 -2.87 13.17 -5.24
N LEU A 541 -2.14 12.61 -4.28
CA LEU A 541 -2.67 11.61 -3.33
C LEU A 541 -2.92 12.24 -1.95
N PRO A 542 -4.18 12.56 -1.59
CA PRO A 542 -4.51 13.03 -0.25
C PRO A 542 -4.06 12.03 0.82
N GLY A 543 -3.46 12.52 1.90
CA GLY A 543 -2.93 11.70 2.99
C GLY A 543 -1.44 11.38 2.89
N LEU A 544 -0.77 11.69 1.75
CA LEU A 544 0.69 11.62 1.65
C LEU A 544 1.33 12.99 1.85
N ARG A 545 2.41 13.04 2.62
CA ARG A 545 3.36 14.17 2.63
C ARG A 545 4.39 13.94 1.53
N VAL A 546 4.77 15.01 0.82
CA VAL A 546 5.75 14.93 -0.27
C VAL A 546 6.84 15.97 -0.05
N VAL A 547 8.09 15.53 0.02
CA VAL A 547 9.26 16.34 0.37
C VAL A 547 10.34 16.13 -0.69
N MET A 548 10.96 17.21 -1.16
CA MET A 548 12.01 17.18 -2.19
C MET A 548 13.09 18.23 -1.90
N PRO A 549 14.06 17.94 -1.01
CA PRO A 549 15.12 18.89 -0.65
C PRO A 549 16.05 19.16 -1.81
N SER A 550 16.62 20.39 -1.86
CA SER A 550 17.55 20.83 -2.88
C SER A 550 19.01 20.91 -2.42
N ASN A 551 19.28 20.76 -1.12
CA ASN A 551 20.61 20.87 -0.54
C ASN A 551 20.78 19.96 0.70
N ALA A 552 22.04 19.81 1.17
CA ALA A 552 22.38 18.88 2.26
C ALA A 552 21.76 19.27 3.59
N LEU A 553 21.68 20.55 3.93
CA LEU A 553 21.09 21.07 5.16
C LEU A 553 19.58 20.74 5.22
N ASP A 554 18.87 21.10 4.16
CA ASP A 554 17.44 20.86 4.07
C ASP A 554 17.13 19.35 4.06
N ALA A 555 17.94 18.56 3.35
CA ALA A 555 17.80 17.11 3.31
C ALA A 555 17.87 16.48 4.73
N CYS A 556 18.84 16.92 5.53
CA CYS A 556 19.00 16.50 6.91
C CYS A 556 17.80 16.87 7.78
N GLY A 557 17.39 18.15 7.79
CA GLY A 557 16.31 18.64 8.65
C GLY A 557 14.96 18.04 8.27
N LEU A 558 14.65 17.95 6.97
CA LEU A 558 13.39 17.40 6.46
C LEU A 558 13.29 15.88 6.65
N LEU A 559 14.42 15.14 6.51
CA LEU A 559 14.42 13.70 6.77
C LEU A 559 14.13 13.39 8.25
N ARG A 560 14.68 14.18 9.19
CA ARG A 560 14.34 14.04 10.61
C ARG A 560 12.88 14.33 10.87
N THR A 561 12.33 15.37 10.28
CA THR A 561 10.88 15.65 10.38
C THR A 561 10.07 14.48 9.86
N ALA A 562 10.43 13.91 8.71
CA ALA A 562 9.76 12.73 8.13
C ALA A 562 9.84 11.50 9.05
N ILE A 563 11.00 11.26 9.66
CA ILE A 563 11.17 10.13 10.59
C ILE A 563 10.38 10.36 11.89
N ARG A 564 10.29 11.60 12.37
CA ARG A 564 9.68 11.93 13.67
C ARG A 564 8.18 12.19 13.60
N CYS A 565 7.59 12.38 12.41
CA CYS A 565 6.15 12.56 12.26
C CYS A 565 5.39 11.22 12.18
N ASP A 566 4.05 11.31 12.32
CA ASP A 566 3.13 10.17 12.29
C ASP A 566 2.45 9.96 10.94
N ASP A 567 2.74 10.81 9.96
CA ASP A 567 2.17 10.72 8.62
C ASP A 567 3.08 9.93 7.69
N PRO A 568 2.54 9.30 6.64
CA PRO A 568 3.36 8.71 5.59
C PRO A 568 4.01 9.80 4.74
N VAL A 569 5.29 9.63 4.43
CA VAL A 569 6.10 10.63 3.72
C VAL A 569 6.78 10.02 2.50
N MET A 570 6.56 10.62 1.34
CA MET A 570 7.40 10.42 0.14
C MET A 570 8.58 11.39 0.24
N PHE A 571 9.78 10.87 0.44
CA PHE A 571 11.01 11.63 0.54
C PHE A 571 11.81 11.48 -0.76
N LEU A 572 11.68 12.48 -1.64
CA LEU A 572 12.22 12.46 -3.00
C LEU A 572 13.64 13.01 -3.02
N GLU A 573 14.61 12.17 -3.31
CA GLU A 573 16.03 12.49 -3.30
C GLU A 573 16.57 12.68 -4.72
N HIS A 574 16.82 13.92 -5.12
CA HIS A 574 17.30 14.17 -6.46
C HIS A 574 18.74 13.67 -6.63
N LYS A 575 18.95 12.65 -7.47
CA LYS A 575 20.23 11.95 -7.66
C LYS A 575 21.39 12.86 -8.03
N ARG A 576 21.15 13.87 -8.88
CA ARG A 576 22.16 14.85 -9.26
C ARG A 576 22.74 15.58 -8.07
N LEU A 577 21.92 15.86 -7.05
CA LEU A 577 22.31 16.67 -5.90
C LEU A 577 23.14 15.92 -4.87
N TYR A 578 23.20 14.60 -4.91
CA TYR A 578 23.84 13.79 -3.87
C TYR A 578 25.31 14.16 -3.58
N ARG A 579 26.09 14.53 -4.59
CA ARG A 579 27.55 14.74 -4.44
C ARG A 579 28.05 16.07 -4.98
N GLU A 580 27.16 16.98 -5.34
CA GLU A 580 27.54 18.28 -5.90
C GLU A 580 28.25 19.14 -4.85
N PRO A 581 29.43 19.72 -5.17
CA PRO A 581 30.22 20.52 -4.23
C PRO A 581 29.50 21.75 -3.69
N TYR A 582 28.68 22.40 -4.52
CA TYR A 582 27.89 23.58 -4.13
C TYR A 582 26.78 23.28 -3.14
N ASN A 583 26.45 22.00 -2.97
CA ASN A 583 25.31 21.51 -2.21
C ASN A 583 25.69 21.02 -0.79
N ARG A 584 26.95 21.20 -0.41
CA ARG A 584 27.47 20.74 0.89
C ARG A 584 27.02 21.66 2.02
N SER A 585 26.85 21.05 3.21
CA SER A 585 26.62 21.75 4.46
C SER A 585 27.45 21.15 5.58
N GLN A 586 27.81 21.97 6.57
CA GLN A 586 28.23 21.46 7.86
C GLN A 586 27.06 20.77 8.54
N HIS A 587 27.33 19.77 9.38
CA HIS A 587 26.30 19.07 10.10
C HIS A 587 25.57 19.99 11.10
N PRO A 588 24.22 20.10 10.99
CA PRO A 588 23.45 21.08 11.79
C PRO A 588 23.13 20.61 13.22
N GLY A 589 23.66 19.47 13.65
CA GLY A 589 23.36 18.86 14.95
C GLY A 589 22.19 17.87 14.90
N PRO A 590 22.08 16.97 15.88
CA PRO A 590 21.14 15.82 15.87
C PRO A 590 19.68 16.20 16.13
N ASP A 591 19.41 17.42 16.60
CA ASP A 591 18.04 17.87 16.89
C ASP A 591 17.49 18.83 15.84
N PHE A 592 18.28 19.20 14.84
CA PHE A 592 17.85 20.08 13.76
C PHE A 592 16.76 19.45 12.93
N THR A 593 15.62 20.13 12.81
CA THR A 593 14.45 19.76 12.01
C THR A 593 13.95 20.96 11.23
N ILE A 594 13.25 20.72 10.13
CA ILE A 594 12.58 21.75 9.31
C ILE A 594 11.11 21.36 9.20
N PRO A 595 10.17 22.25 9.53
CA PRO A 595 8.75 21.96 9.39
C PRO A 595 8.35 21.82 7.92
N PHE A 596 7.41 20.93 7.65
CA PHE A 596 6.83 20.82 6.31
C PHE A 596 5.97 22.05 5.99
N GLY A 597 5.85 22.40 4.70
CA GLY A 597 5.11 23.56 4.27
C GLY A 597 5.80 24.90 4.55
N LYS A 598 7.13 24.88 4.74
CA LYS A 598 7.95 26.08 4.90
C LYS A 598 9.00 26.16 3.81
N ALA A 599 8.85 27.09 2.89
CA ALA A 599 9.81 27.35 1.81
C ALA A 599 11.06 28.12 2.31
N SER A 600 12.07 28.18 1.48
CA SER A 600 13.27 28.98 1.69
C SER A 600 13.44 30.02 0.58
N VAL A 601 13.58 31.29 0.94
CA VAL A 601 13.99 32.34 0.00
C VAL A 601 15.52 32.24 -0.13
N VAL A 602 15.99 31.48 -1.12
CA VAL A 602 17.43 31.21 -1.33
C VAL A 602 18.15 32.37 -2.00
N LYS A 603 17.42 33.29 -2.58
CA LYS A 603 17.92 34.56 -3.14
C LYS A 603 16.81 35.61 -3.04
N SER A 604 17.07 36.75 -2.41
CA SER A 604 16.13 37.87 -2.34
C SER A 604 16.13 38.71 -3.64
N GLY A 605 14.95 39.24 -3.98
CA GLY A 605 14.76 40.08 -5.17
C GLY A 605 13.51 40.96 -5.09
N GLN A 606 13.34 41.88 -6.05
CA GLN A 606 12.27 42.88 -6.06
C GLN A 606 11.45 42.92 -7.38
N ASN A 607 11.94 42.28 -8.46
CA ASN A 607 11.36 42.48 -9.79
C ASN A 607 10.68 41.24 -10.39
N LEU A 608 11.08 40.05 -9.95
CA LEU A 608 10.53 38.80 -10.41
C LEU A 608 10.63 37.76 -9.29
N THR A 609 9.55 37.07 -9.01
CA THR A 609 9.52 35.88 -8.15
C THR A 609 9.71 34.63 -8.99
N VAL A 610 10.57 33.72 -8.57
CA VAL A 610 10.69 32.37 -9.15
C VAL A 610 10.43 31.33 -8.07
N VAL A 611 9.43 30.49 -8.31
CA VAL A 611 9.09 29.35 -7.45
C VAL A 611 9.69 28.09 -8.06
N THR A 612 10.51 27.38 -7.31
CA THR A 612 11.20 26.18 -7.81
C THR A 612 11.51 25.18 -6.69
N TYR A 613 12.09 24.03 -7.00
CA TYR A 613 12.50 22.99 -6.07
C TYR A 613 13.49 22.01 -6.72
N GLY A 614 14.10 21.13 -5.91
CA GLY A 614 15.01 20.09 -6.38
C GLY A 614 16.21 20.62 -7.15
N ALA A 615 16.60 19.94 -8.23
CA ALA A 615 17.79 20.31 -9.01
C ALA A 615 17.66 21.64 -9.74
N VAL A 616 16.45 22.10 -10.04
CA VAL A 616 16.22 23.34 -10.78
C VAL A 616 16.56 24.57 -9.92
N VAL A 617 16.56 24.49 -8.59
CA VAL A 617 16.95 25.60 -7.70
C VAL A 617 18.32 26.17 -8.07
N GLN A 618 19.33 25.32 -8.17
CA GLN A 618 20.70 25.78 -8.48
C GLN A 618 20.84 26.33 -9.91
N LYS A 619 20.14 25.73 -10.88
CA LYS A 619 20.10 26.23 -12.25
C LYS A 619 19.44 27.62 -12.32
N MET A 620 18.37 27.80 -11.53
CA MET A 620 17.69 29.10 -11.46
C MET A 620 18.53 30.16 -10.78
N LEU A 621 19.29 29.83 -9.75
CA LEU A 621 20.25 30.78 -9.15
C LEU A 621 21.30 31.25 -10.16
N GLN A 622 21.79 30.33 -11.00
CA GLN A 622 22.73 30.70 -12.09
C GLN A 622 22.06 31.57 -13.16
N ALA A 623 20.82 31.22 -13.55
CA ALA A 623 20.05 32.02 -14.51
C ALA A 623 19.76 33.43 -13.97
N ALA A 624 19.36 33.54 -12.70
CA ALA A 624 19.13 34.84 -12.06
C ALA A 624 20.36 35.71 -12.06
N LEU A 625 21.54 35.17 -11.73
CA LEU A 625 22.79 35.91 -11.79
C LEU A 625 23.14 36.39 -13.21
N GLN A 626 22.91 35.57 -14.25
CA GLN A 626 23.14 35.98 -15.65
C GLN A 626 22.18 37.09 -16.09
N VAL A 627 20.90 37.03 -15.72
CA VAL A 627 19.91 38.06 -16.05
C VAL A 627 20.24 39.37 -15.35
N GLU A 628 20.61 39.36 -14.08
CA GLU A 628 20.97 40.52 -13.28
C GLU A 628 22.27 41.19 -13.81
N GLN A 629 23.24 40.40 -14.27
CA GLN A 629 24.44 40.93 -14.91
C GLN A 629 24.15 41.70 -16.19
N ARG A 630 23.13 41.23 -16.96
CA ARG A 630 22.68 41.92 -18.18
C ARG A 630 21.76 43.11 -17.88
N ASN A 631 21.08 43.10 -16.75
CA ASN A 631 20.09 44.07 -16.31
C ASN A 631 20.38 44.51 -14.86
N PRO A 632 21.36 45.40 -14.62
CA PRO A 632 21.87 45.72 -13.27
C PRO A 632 20.81 46.28 -12.29
N ASP A 633 19.74 46.90 -12.79
CA ASP A 633 18.67 47.46 -11.99
C ASP A 633 17.59 46.43 -11.60
N THR A 634 17.77 45.18 -12.00
CA THR A 634 16.82 44.09 -11.77
C THR A 634 17.37 43.11 -10.74
N THR A 635 16.49 42.67 -9.83
CA THR A 635 16.81 41.61 -8.88
C THR A 635 15.69 40.53 -8.87
N ILE A 636 16.10 39.25 -8.92
CA ILE A 636 15.19 38.11 -8.98
C ILE A 636 15.15 37.42 -7.63
N GLU A 637 13.96 37.23 -7.08
CA GLU A 637 13.74 36.43 -5.87
C GLU A 637 13.54 34.96 -6.26
N VAL A 638 14.30 34.06 -5.62
CA VAL A 638 14.20 32.63 -5.85
C VAL A 638 13.73 31.93 -4.57
N ILE A 639 12.60 31.26 -4.67
CA ILE A 639 11.98 30.49 -3.60
C ILE A 639 12.19 29.00 -3.87
N ASP A 640 12.85 28.29 -2.95
CA ASP A 640 12.91 26.85 -2.91
C ASP A 640 11.77 26.31 -2.03
N LEU A 641 10.85 25.57 -2.62
CA LEU A 641 9.71 25.01 -1.91
C LEU A 641 10.09 23.97 -0.85
N ARG A 642 11.11 23.16 -1.10
CA ARG A 642 11.58 22.06 -0.21
C ARG A 642 10.54 20.98 0.07
N THR A 643 9.27 21.37 0.23
CA THR A 643 8.13 20.47 0.45
C THR A 643 7.03 20.78 -0.56
N LEU A 644 6.43 19.73 -1.13
CA LEU A 644 5.44 19.83 -2.21
C LEU A 644 4.01 19.53 -1.72
N SER A 645 3.88 18.71 -0.65
CA SER A 645 2.60 18.46 0.01
C SER A 645 2.80 18.37 1.54
N PRO A 646 2.46 19.44 2.27
CA PRO A 646 2.01 20.77 1.82
C PRO A 646 3.15 21.61 1.25
N TYR A 647 2.82 22.64 0.46
CA TYR A 647 3.75 23.71 0.07
C TYR A 647 3.43 25.03 0.77
N ASP A 648 4.41 25.92 0.78
CA ASP A 648 4.32 27.23 1.46
C ASP A 648 3.65 28.27 0.56
N TRP A 649 2.33 28.39 0.66
CA TRP A 649 1.57 29.36 -0.10
C TRP A 649 1.83 30.80 0.35
N GLU A 650 1.99 31.05 1.65
CA GLU A 650 2.16 32.40 2.18
C GLU A 650 3.48 33.05 1.72
N THR A 651 4.57 32.28 1.65
CA THR A 651 5.83 32.77 1.11
C THR A 651 5.69 33.10 -0.38
N ILE A 652 5.00 32.26 -1.17
CA ILE A 652 4.72 32.55 -2.58
C ILE A 652 3.88 33.83 -2.71
N ARG A 653 2.77 33.92 -1.98
CA ARG A 653 1.88 35.08 -2.01
C ARG A 653 2.61 36.37 -1.69
N THR A 654 3.32 36.42 -0.58
CA THR A 654 4.07 37.61 -0.14
C THR A 654 5.10 38.05 -1.18
N SER A 655 5.79 37.11 -1.81
CA SER A 655 6.78 37.39 -2.84
C SER A 655 6.14 37.92 -4.14
N VAL A 656 5.02 37.31 -4.58
CA VAL A 656 4.30 37.75 -5.79
C VAL A 656 3.67 39.13 -5.60
N GLU A 657 3.06 39.42 -4.45
CA GLU A 657 2.51 40.73 -4.10
C GLU A 657 3.60 41.82 -4.13
N LYS A 658 4.85 41.46 -3.80
CA LYS A 658 6.01 42.38 -3.83
C LYS A 658 6.53 42.61 -5.23
N THR A 659 6.66 41.56 -6.05
CA THR A 659 7.38 41.62 -7.33
C THR A 659 6.49 41.81 -8.54
N SER A 660 5.20 41.55 -8.43
CA SER A 660 4.16 41.61 -9.48
C SER A 660 4.39 40.75 -10.70
N ARG A 661 5.45 39.94 -10.72
CA ARG A 661 5.83 39.01 -11.81
C ARG A 661 6.27 37.70 -11.23
N VAL A 662 5.84 36.60 -11.83
CA VAL A 662 6.14 35.27 -11.30
C VAL A 662 6.41 34.24 -12.39
N MET A 663 7.37 33.36 -12.12
CA MET A 663 7.68 32.17 -12.90
C MET A 663 7.72 30.95 -12.00
N ILE A 664 7.18 29.83 -12.47
CA ILE A 664 7.34 28.51 -11.82
C ILE A 664 8.29 27.68 -12.68
N ALA A 665 9.34 27.14 -12.07
CA ALA A 665 10.34 26.32 -12.75
C ALA A 665 10.53 24.98 -12.06
N HIS A 666 10.36 23.87 -12.79
CA HIS A 666 10.51 22.50 -12.28
C HIS A 666 11.03 21.54 -13.35
N GLU A 667 11.44 20.35 -12.93
CA GLU A 667 12.06 19.37 -13.83
C GLU A 667 11.06 18.46 -14.54
N ASP A 668 9.88 18.21 -13.95
CA ASP A 668 8.84 17.38 -14.58
C ASP A 668 8.28 18.05 -15.86
N CYS A 669 7.51 17.28 -16.62
CA CYS A 669 6.87 17.77 -17.86
C CYS A 669 6.10 19.08 -17.64
N LEU A 670 6.14 19.97 -18.62
CA LEU A 670 5.45 21.26 -18.56
C LEU A 670 3.93 21.06 -18.47
N SER A 671 3.38 20.11 -19.25
CA SER A 671 1.95 19.78 -19.21
C SER A 671 1.66 18.87 -18.03
N TRP A 672 0.64 19.24 -17.23
CA TRP A 672 0.18 18.54 -16.05
C TRP A 672 1.19 18.38 -14.92
N GLY A 673 2.41 18.89 -15.06
CA GLY A 673 3.39 18.92 -13.99
C GLY A 673 2.94 19.81 -12.82
N TYR A 674 3.58 19.64 -11.65
CA TYR A 674 3.21 20.29 -10.40
C TYR A 674 3.14 21.83 -10.48
N GLY A 675 4.00 22.45 -11.29
CA GLY A 675 3.98 23.89 -11.52
C GLY A 675 2.69 24.42 -12.16
N ALA A 676 1.89 23.58 -12.80
CA ALA A 676 0.60 23.99 -13.36
C ALA A 676 -0.43 24.32 -12.26
N GLU A 677 -0.46 23.56 -11.17
CA GLU A 677 -1.32 23.82 -10.01
C GLU A 677 -0.94 25.14 -9.33
N ILE A 678 0.35 25.36 -9.08
CA ILE A 678 0.82 26.63 -8.46
C ILE A 678 0.47 27.81 -9.36
N ALA A 679 0.70 27.69 -10.68
CA ALA A 679 0.38 28.75 -11.64
C ALA A 679 -1.13 29.05 -11.68
N ALA A 680 -1.98 28.03 -11.66
CA ALA A 680 -3.43 28.18 -11.64
C ALA A 680 -3.89 28.92 -10.37
N ARG A 681 -3.34 28.56 -9.21
CA ARG A 681 -3.65 29.19 -7.94
C ARG A 681 -3.21 30.64 -7.89
N ILE A 682 -1.99 30.97 -8.35
CA ILE A 682 -1.49 32.34 -8.48
C ILE A 682 -2.40 33.16 -9.39
N ALA A 683 -2.72 32.63 -10.59
CA ALA A 683 -3.58 33.33 -11.53
C ALA A 683 -5.01 33.56 -11.00
N SER A 684 -5.51 32.71 -10.11
CA SER A 684 -6.83 32.82 -9.51
C SER A 684 -6.87 33.73 -8.27
N GLU A 685 -5.88 33.56 -7.36
CA GLU A 685 -5.91 34.23 -6.05
C GLU A 685 -5.13 35.56 -6.03
N LEU A 686 -4.15 35.73 -6.94
CA LEU A 686 -3.24 36.89 -6.98
C LEU A 686 -3.34 37.69 -8.29
N PHE A 687 -4.38 37.49 -9.09
CA PHE A 687 -4.55 38.12 -10.40
C PHE A 687 -4.37 39.64 -10.38
N GLU A 688 -4.89 40.33 -9.36
CA GLU A 688 -4.82 41.78 -9.22
C GLU A 688 -3.42 42.31 -8.86
N HIS A 689 -2.50 41.42 -8.51
CA HIS A 689 -1.09 41.74 -8.21
C HIS A 689 -0.14 41.45 -9.38
N LEU A 690 -0.66 40.98 -10.52
CA LEU A 690 0.20 40.55 -11.65
C LEU A 690 0.31 41.63 -12.72
N ASP A 691 1.53 42.05 -13.01
CA ASP A 691 1.89 42.93 -14.16
C ASP A 691 2.20 42.10 -15.42
N ALA A 692 2.44 40.80 -15.32
CA ALA A 692 2.80 39.90 -16.41
C ALA A 692 2.02 38.60 -16.34
N PRO A 693 1.89 37.85 -17.46
CA PRO A 693 1.38 36.48 -17.41
C PRO A 693 2.26 35.60 -16.51
N VAL A 694 1.66 34.63 -15.82
CA VAL A 694 2.40 33.65 -15.02
C VAL A 694 3.28 32.80 -15.96
N GLY A 695 4.61 32.89 -15.82
CA GLY A 695 5.57 32.11 -16.59
C GLY A 695 5.72 30.69 -16.07
N ARG A 696 6.00 29.75 -16.96
CA ARG A 696 6.31 28.36 -16.57
C ARG A 696 7.45 27.81 -17.41
N VAL A 697 8.40 27.16 -16.76
CA VAL A 697 9.48 26.39 -17.39
C VAL A 697 9.49 24.99 -16.79
N GLY A 698 9.35 23.97 -17.62
CA GLY A 698 9.40 22.56 -17.28
C GLY A 698 10.09 21.76 -18.37
N ALA A 699 10.22 20.45 -18.20
CA ALA A 699 10.68 19.59 -19.26
C ALA A 699 9.72 19.62 -20.46
N LEU A 700 10.23 19.28 -21.63
CA LEU A 700 9.38 18.98 -22.79
C LEU A 700 8.47 17.79 -22.47
N ASP A 701 7.28 17.76 -23.06
CA ASP A 701 6.29 16.70 -22.85
C ASP A 701 6.73 15.38 -23.53
N THR A 702 7.83 14.83 -23.07
CA THR A 702 8.44 13.60 -23.59
C THR A 702 9.30 12.90 -22.52
N TRP A 703 9.76 11.70 -22.82
CA TRP A 703 10.67 10.93 -21.98
C TRP A 703 12.10 11.46 -22.08
N VAL A 704 12.83 11.46 -20.97
CA VAL A 704 14.25 11.82 -20.96
C VAL A 704 15.07 10.83 -21.78
N GLY A 705 15.85 11.34 -22.74
CA GLY A 705 16.62 10.53 -23.68
C GLY A 705 17.95 10.03 -23.11
N TYR A 706 18.50 8.96 -23.73
CA TYR A 706 19.82 8.41 -23.37
C TYR A 706 20.99 9.32 -23.78
N ASN A 707 20.87 9.94 -24.96
CA ASN A 707 21.93 10.80 -25.47
C ASN A 707 21.95 12.13 -24.68
N PRO A 708 23.13 12.62 -24.23
CA PRO A 708 23.25 13.88 -23.50
C PRO A 708 22.64 15.08 -24.19
N GLN A 709 22.67 15.15 -25.53
CA GLN A 709 22.00 16.22 -26.27
C GLN A 709 20.49 16.19 -26.09
N LEU A 710 19.87 15.02 -26.17
CA LEU A 710 18.43 14.85 -25.93
C LEU A 710 18.07 15.19 -24.49
N GLU A 711 18.82 14.71 -23.51
CA GLU A 711 18.59 15.05 -22.10
C GLU A 711 18.66 16.57 -21.87
N ASN A 712 19.68 17.25 -22.44
CA ASN A 712 19.84 18.69 -22.33
C ASN A 712 18.75 19.49 -23.07
N GLU A 713 18.25 18.99 -24.19
CA GLU A 713 17.13 19.60 -24.92
C GLU A 713 15.80 19.46 -24.17
N ILE A 714 15.59 18.32 -23.51
CA ILE A 714 14.34 17.98 -22.84
C ILE A 714 14.21 18.67 -21.49
N LEU A 715 15.26 18.60 -20.67
CA LEU A 715 15.24 19.13 -19.31
C LEU A 715 15.57 20.62 -19.27
N PRO A 716 14.94 21.42 -18.38
CA PRO A 716 15.22 22.85 -18.23
C PRO A 716 16.70 23.14 -18.01
N GLN A 717 17.25 24.03 -18.81
CA GLN A 717 18.64 24.54 -18.69
C GLN A 717 18.67 26.00 -18.23
N VAL A 718 19.84 26.46 -17.83
CA VAL A 718 20.06 27.85 -17.38
C VAL A 718 19.58 28.85 -18.42
N GLU A 719 19.81 28.55 -19.70
CA GLU A 719 19.44 29.40 -20.84
C GLU A 719 17.92 29.52 -20.99
N ASN A 720 17.18 28.42 -20.83
CA ASN A 720 15.71 28.43 -20.90
C ASN A 720 15.12 29.25 -19.75
N LEU A 721 15.65 29.06 -18.54
CA LEU A 721 15.25 29.78 -17.33
C LEU A 721 15.54 31.28 -17.44
N ALA A 722 16.73 31.66 -17.93
CA ALA A 722 17.11 33.03 -18.12
C ALA A 722 16.25 33.73 -19.19
N ALA A 723 15.99 33.05 -20.32
CA ALA A 723 15.18 33.61 -21.40
C ALA A 723 13.75 33.90 -20.96
N GLU A 724 13.11 32.98 -20.20
CA GLU A 724 11.77 33.21 -19.69
C GLU A 724 11.73 34.31 -18.60
N ALA A 725 12.74 34.36 -17.73
CA ALA A 725 12.87 35.44 -16.76
C ALA A 725 13.01 36.81 -17.46
N GLU A 726 13.87 36.94 -18.47
CA GLU A 726 14.03 38.16 -19.27
C GLU A 726 12.72 38.55 -19.99
N ARG A 727 11.99 37.58 -20.55
CA ARG A 727 10.67 37.82 -21.16
C ARG A 727 9.65 38.42 -20.17
N LEU A 728 9.58 37.89 -18.96
CA LEU A 728 8.67 38.37 -17.92
C LEU A 728 9.06 39.76 -17.39
N LEU A 729 10.33 40.09 -17.36
CA LEU A 729 10.83 41.40 -16.94
C LEU A 729 10.57 42.54 -17.97
N GLN A 730 10.14 42.20 -19.20
CA GLN A 730 9.78 43.19 -20.23
C GLN A 730 8.35 43.73 -20.06
N PHE A 731 7.52 43.10 -19.29
CA PHE A 731 6.19 43.60 -18.92
C PHE A 731 6.28 44.70 -17.87
#